data_d952b6eb835c2c2ab2f09a1a7dbdbb4c
#
_entry.id   d952b6eb835c2c2ab2f09a1a7dbdbb4c
#
_cell.length_a   1.000
_cell.length_b   1.000
_cell.length_c   1.000
_cell.angle_alpha   90.00
_cell.angle_beta   90.00
_cell.angle_gamma   90.00
#
_symmetry.space_group_name_H-M   'P 1'
#
loop_
_entity.id
_entity.type
_entity.pdbx_description
1 polymer ?
#
loop_
_entity_poly.entity_id
_entity_poly.type
_entity_poly.pdbx_seq_one_letter_code
_entity_poly.pdbx_strand_id
1 'polypeptide(L)'
;MIHVTLKDGSVKEFEAGVSVIDVAKSLGAGLAKAACAGRINNQVVDLRTPINEDCNLEICTFDDEDGKKAFWHTAAHVMAQAIQHLYPEAKFGIGPALENGWYYDIGGVKPFTPDQFAAIEAEMKKIVKENIPVEKRIITVEEGRTIFAGQDYKLELLEEYAEKGWELSIYTQGDFTDLCAGPHLMSTGTIKAIKLTQATSAYWRGDSSRDTMCRMYGIAFPKASELEAYLKQQEEALRRDHNKIGRELEYFTTVDVIGQGLPVILPNGAKVIQQLQRWIEDTEADWGYQLTKTPYMAKRELYKISGHWDHYLDGMFILGDPHDETKECFALRPMTCPFQYQAYLNKQRSYRDLPLRYNETSTLFRNEASGEMHGLTRVRQFTISEGHLIVRPDQMVKEFKDCIALAQYCLQTLGVEEDVTYHLSKWDPENREKYIGEPEVWNETEEDIRQILTELNIPFTEDVGEAAFYGPKVDINAKNVYGKEDTMITIQWDALLAEQFDMYYIDENGEKVRPYIIHRTSIGCYERTLAWLIEKYAGAFPTWLSPEQVRVLPISEKYLDYANSVEEKLKANGIRCSVDSRSEKIGYKIREARLQKTPYMLVVGQKEEEEGVVSVRSRFKGDEGAQSLDAFIDDICKEIRTKEIRKVEVTPESK
;
A
#
# COMPACT_ATOMS: atom_id res chain seq x y z
N MET A 1 -27.16 15.45 37.39
CA MET A 1 -25.70 15.35 37.22
C MET A 1 -25.43 14.08 36.46
N ILE A 2 -24.55 14.13 35.51
CA ILE A 2 -24.06 12.97 34.71
C ILE A 2 -22.56 12.83 34.94
N HIS A 3 -22.04 11.60 34.77
CA HIS A 3 -20.64 11.28 34.93
C HIS A 3 -20.04 11.06 33.53
N VAL A 4 -19.07 11.86 33.15
CA VAL A 4 -18.34 11.75 31.88
C VAL A 4 -16.97 11.19 32.18
N THR A 5 -16.70 9.97 31.69
CA THR A 5 -15.39 9.30 31.76
C THR A 5 -14.57 9.72 30.56
N LEU A 6 -13.39 10.30 30.81
CA LEU A 6 -12.48 10.77 29.76
C LEU A 6 -11.50 9.67 29.31
N LYS A 7 -10.79 9.88 28.20
CA LYS A 7 -9.80 8.95 27.62
C LYS A 7 -8.71 8.49 28.60
N ASP A 8 -8.34 9.34 29.56
CA ASP A 8 -7.35 9.02 30.59
C ASP A 8 -7.93 8.25 31.79
N GLY A 9 -9.21 7.90 31.75
CA GLY A 9 -9.94 7.22 32.82
C GLY A 9 -10.46 8.17 33.93
N SER A 10 -10.18 9.46 33.85
CA SER A 10 -10.71 10.43 34.82
C SER A 10 -12.21 10.63 34.61
N VAL A 11 -12.97 10.76 35.72
CA VAL A 11 -14.42 11.00 35.71
C VAL A 11 -14.71 12.44 36.14
N LYS A 12 -15.54 13.12 35.38
CA LYS A 12 -16.02 14.49 35.70
C LYS A 12 -17.53 14.55 35.72
N GLU A 13 -18.06 15.35 36.62
CA GLU A 13 -19.51 15.57 36.77
C GLU A 13 -19.93 16.82 35.99
N PHE A 14 -21.05 16.72 35.28
CA PHE A 14 -21.69 17.79 34.53
C PHE A 14 -23.19 17.79 34.73
N GLU A 15 -23.87 18.86 34.38
CA GLU A 15 -25.33 18.86 34.23
C GLU A 15 -25.71 18.13 32.92
N ALA A 16 -26.82 17.41 32.96
CA ALA A 16 -27.36 16.78 31.76
C ALA A 16 -27.67 17.86 30.68
N GLY A 17 -27.35 17.56 29.42
CA GLY A 17 -27.46 18.53 28.33
C GLY A 17 -26.19 19.33 28.03
N VAL A 18 -25.10 19.10 28.80
CA VAL A 18 -23.80 19.72 28.49
C VAL A 18 -23.34 19.27 27.10
N SER A 19 -22.84 20.18 26.28
CA SER A 19 -22.33 19.83 24.96
C SER A 19 -20.88 19.31 25.03
N VAL A 20 -20.48 18.50 24.02
CA VAL A 20 -19.10 18.02 23.89
C VAL A 20 -18.09 19.15 23.92
N ILE A 21 -18.38 20.26 23.22
CA ILE A 21 -17.48 21.43 23.23
C ILE A 21 -17.39 22.11 24.58
N ASP A 22 -18.47 22.12 25.40
CA ASP A 22 -18.42 22.70 26.73
C ASP A 22 -17.64 21.84 27.71
N VAL A 23 -17.68 20.51 27.55
CA VAL A 23 -16.77 19.61 28.25
C VAL A 23 -15.33 19.93 27.85
N ALA A 24 -15.02 20.04 26.56
CA ALA A 24 -13.67 20.38 26.07
C ALA A 24 -13.18 21.73 26.64
N LYS A 25 -14.04 22.75 26.73
CA LYS A 25 -13.73 24.06 27.36
C LYS A 25 -13.39 23.91 28.85
N SER A 26 -14.11 23.06 29.57
CA SER A 26 -13.86 22.80 30.99
C SER A 26 -12.50 22.11 31.24
N LEU A 27 -12.01 21.35 30.26
CA LEU A 27 -10.72 20.67 30.31
C LEU A 27 -9.55 21.60 30.00
N GLY A 28 -9.77 22.58 29.12
CA GLY A 28 -8.78 23.58 28.79
C GLY A 28 -9.06 24.34 27.50
N ALA A 29 -8.71 25.61 27.46
CA ALA A 29 -8.92 26.48 26.30
C ALA A 29 -8.15 26.00 25.05
N GLY A 30 -6.98 25.39 25.24
CA GLY A 30 -6.18 24.82 24.15
C GLY A 30 -6.88 23.63 23.48
N LEU A 31 -7.40 22.69 24.28
CA LEU A 31 -8.14 21.54 23.81
C LEU A 31 -9.44 21.96 23.09
N ALA A 32 -10.21 22.87 23.69
CA ALA A 32 -11.43 23.40 23.10
C ALA A 32 -11.18 24.04 21.71
N LYS A 33 -10.05 24.72 21.54
CA LYS A 33 -9.65 25.32 20.26
C LYS A 33 -9.19 24.29 19.23
N ALA A 34 -8.59 23.19 19.67
CA ALA A 34 -8.10 22.11 18.83
C ALA A 34 -9.18 21.05 18.51
N ALA A 35 -10.28 21.03 19.28
CA ALA A 35 -11.35 20.06 19.12
C ALA A 35 -12.00 20.15 17.74
N CYS A 36 -12.14 19.00 17.10
CA CYS A 36 -12.74 18.82 15.77
C CYS A 36 -14.04 18.00 15.82
N ALA A 37 -14.10 16.98 16.67
CA ALA A 37 -15.26 16.11 16.89
C ALA A 37 -15.22 15.55 18.31
N GLY A 38 -16.29 14.85 18.72
CA GLY A 38 -16.32 14.01 19.92
C GLY A 38 -16.55 12.55 19.56
N ARG A 39 -16.18 11.64 20.47
CA ARG A 39 -16.57 10.24 20.40
C ARG A 39 -17.23 9.85 21.72
N ILE A 40 -18.53 9.54 21.66
CA ILE A 40 -19.33 9.11 22.82
C ILE A 40 -19.58 7.61 22.67
N ASN A 41 -19.11 6.80 23.64
CA ASN A 41 -19.29 5.35 23.64
C ASN A 41 -18.94 4.73 22.28
N ASN A 42 -17.79 5.09 21.69
CA ASN A 42 -17.29 4.71 20.38
C ASN A 42 -18.07 5.24 19.15
N GLN A 43 -19.08 6.07 19.33
CA GLN A 43 -19.77 6.73 18.23
C GLN A 43 -19.24 8.15 18.03
N VAL A 44 -18.88 8.48 16.79
CA VAL A 44 -18.42 9.83 16.43
C VAL A 44 -19.60 10.81 16.42
N VAL A 45 -19.45 11.92 17.11
CA VAL A 45 -20.49 12.93 17.25
C VAL A 45 -19.96 14.33 16.99
N ASP A 46 -20.88 15.24 16.64
CA ASP A 46 -20.58 16.66 16.50
C ASP A 46 -20.27 17.31 17.87
N LEU A 47 -19.42 18.33 17.88
CA LEU A 47 -19.04 19.05 19.08
C LEU A 47 -20.24 19.73 19.78
N ARG A 48 -21.34 19.97 19.08
CA ARG A 48 -22.60 20.55 19.57
C ARG A 48 -23.50 19.52 20.25
N THR A 49 -23.20 18.24 20.11
CA THR A 49 -24.04 17.15 20.61
C THR A 49 -24.18 17.25 22.14
N PRO A 50 -25.43 17.30 22.68
CA PRO A 50 -25.66 17.31 24.10
C PRO A 50 -25.47 15.91 24.70
N ILE A 51 -24.87 15.85 25.89
CA ILE A 51 -24.67 14.63 26.67
C ILE A 51 -25.74 14.59 27.77
N ASN A 52 -26.60 13.58 27.73
CA ASN A 52 -27.76 13.50 28.62
C ASN A 52 -27.64 12.37 29.65
N GLU A 53 -26.69 11.47 29.52
CA GLU A 53 -26.46 10.31 30.38
C GLU A 53 -24.98 10.05 30.62
N ASP A 54 -24.66 9.18 31.58
CA ASP A 54 -23.30 8.77 31.83
C ASP A 54 -22.66 8.13 30.59
N CYS A 55 -21.44 8.54 30.25
CA CYS A 55 -20.79 8.08 29.04
C CYS A 55 -19.25 8.12 29.11
N ASN A 56 -18.64 7.40 28.19
CA ASN A 56 -17.23 7.59 27.85
C ASN A 56 -17.13 8.64 26.75
N LEU A 57 -16.31 9.67 26.96
CA LEU A 57 -16.10 10.77 26.02
C LEU A 57 -14.62 10.92 25.66
N GLU A 58 -14.34 10.90 24.37
CA GLU A 58 -13.06 11.30 23.80
C GLU A 58 -13.24 12.59 22.98
N ILE A 59 -12.37 13.58 23.19
CA ILE A 59 -12.32 14.79 22.35
C ILE A 59 -11.33 14.55 21.24
N CYS A 60 -11.81 14.46 20.01
CA CYS A 60 -11.00 14.21 18.81
C CYS A 60 -10.47 15.53 18.26
N THR A 61 -9.14 15.59 18.05
CA THR A 61 -8.43 16.74 17.46
C THR A 61 -8.01 16.40 16.03
N PHE A 62 -7.28 17.29 15.35
CA PHE A 62 -6.73 17.00 14.02
C PHE A 62 -5.71 15.85 14.01
N ASP A 63 -5.14 15.47 15.14
CA ASP A 63 -4.23 14.34 15.25
C ASP A 63 -4.97 12.98 15.23
N ASP A 64 -6.27 12.99 15.54
CA ASP A 64 -7.14 11.81 15.53
C ASP A 64 -7.84 11.67 14.17
N GLU A 65 -8.08 10.43 13.71
CA GLU A 65 -8.71 10.15 12.41
C GLU A 65 -10.09 10.81 12.25
N ASP A 66 -10.95 10.68 13.27
CA ASP A 66 -12.29 11.27 13.25
C ASP A 66 -12.23 12.79 13.30
N GLY A 67 -11.25 13.34 14.02
CA GLY A 67 -10.99 14.77 14.03
C GLY A 67 -10.53 15.31 12.69
N LYS A 68 -9.66 14.60 11.98
CA LYS A 68 -9.26 14.93 10.59
C LYS A 68 -10.45 14.91 9.65
N LYS A 69 -11.31 13.88 9.73
CA LYS A 69 -12.51 13.77 8.89
C LYS A 69 -13.44 14.97 9.09
N ALA A 70 -13.74 15.35 10.34
CA ALA A 70 -14.57 16.54 10.64
C ALA A 70 -13.94 17.84 10.13
N PHE A 71 -12.63 17.98 10.26
CA PHE A 71 -11.86 19.13 9.78
C PHE A 71 -11.94 19.25 8.25
N TRP A 72 -11.65 18.16 7.52
CA TRP A 72 -11.69 18.14 6.07
C TRP A 72 -13.11 18.25 5.52
N HIS A 73 -14.10 17.68 6.20
CA HIS A 73 -15.50 17.85 5.85
C HIS A 73 -15.92 19.34 5.92
N THR A 74 -15.47 20.06 6.95
CA THR A 74 -15.70 21.50 7.03
C THR A 74 -14.94 22.27 5.94
N ALA A 75 -13.72 21.85 5.61
CA ALA A 75 -12.96 22.44 4.51
C ALA A 75 -13.64 22.22 3.14
N ALA A 76 -14.32 21.08 2.95
CA ALA A 76 -15.14 20.83 1.76
C ALA A 76 -16.30 21.85 1.65
N HIS A 77 -16.98 22.15 2.76
CA HIS A 77 -18.03 23.19 2.78
C HIS A 77 -17.47 24.59 2.55
N VAL A 78 -16.29 24.93 3.08
CA VAL A 78 -15.62 26.22 2.78
C VAL A 78 -15.29 26.33 1.28
N MET A 79 -14.87 25.22 0.64
CA MET A 79 -14.64 25.20 -0.79
C MET A 79 -15.95 25.36 -1.58
N ALA A 80 -17.02 24.68 -1.18
CA ALA A 80 -18.32 24.78 -1.81
C ALA A 80 -18.87 26.22 -1.73
N GLN A 81 -18.76 26.87 -0.58
CA GLN A 81 -19.11 28.28 -0.40
C GLN A 81 -18.29 29.19 -1.32
N ALA A 82 -16.97 28.99 -1.38
CA ALA A 82 -16.11 29.78 -2.27
C ALA A 82 -16.49 29.60 -3.75
N ILE A 83 -16.85 28.39 -4.16
CA ILE A 83 -17.31 28.10 -5.51
C ILE A 83 -18.69 28.74 -5.74
N GLN A 84 -19.61 28.70 -4.77
CA GLN A 84 -20.89 29.38 -4.88
C GLN A 84 -20.74 30.91 -5.13
N HIS A 85 -19.79 31.55 -4.43
CA HIS A 85 -19.50 32.98 -4.62
C HIS A 85 -18.99 33.32 -6.02
N LEU A 86 -18.13 32.46 -6.60
CA LEU A 86 -17.46 32.71 -7.86
C LEU A 86 -18.24 32.17 -9.06
N TYR A 87 -19.05 31.14 -8.85
CA TYR A 87 -19.80 30.42 -9.89
C TYR A 87 -21.23 30.16 -9.39
N PRO A 88 -22.14 31.20 -9.45
CA PRO A 88 -23.50 31.06 -8.93
C PRO A 88 -24.36 30.00 -9.61
N GLU A 89 -23.96 29.54 -10.80
CA GLU A 89 -24.62 28.47 -11.55
C GLU A 89 -24.28 27.07 -11.03
N ALA A 90 -23.29 26.93 -10.13
CA ALA A 90 -22.85 25.65 -9.60
C ALA A 90 -23.97 24.94 -8.82
N LYS A 91 -24.12 23.63 -9.07
CA LYS A 91 -25.03 22.74 -8.35
C LYS A 91 -24.23 21.75 -7.51
N PHE A 92 -24.53 21.68 -6.24
CA PHE A 92 -23.74 20.93 -5.28
C PHE A 92 -24.29 19.50 -5.09
N GLY A 93 -23.40 18.51 -5.26
CA GLY A 93 -23.68 17.09 -5.00
C GLY A 93 -23.28 16.70 -3.57
N ILE A 94 -22.28 15.86 -3.44
CA ILE A 94 -21.74 15.36 -2.16
C ILE A 94 -20.26 15.74 -2.01
N GLY A 95 -19.83 15.95 -0.75
CA GLY A 95 -18.47 16.37 -0.41
C GLY A 95 -17.91 15.66 0.82
N PRO A 96 -17.67 14.36 0.77
CA PRO A 96 -17.14 13.62 1.93
C PRO A 96 -15.68 13.93 2.20
N ALA A 97 -15.26 13.79 3.46
CA ALA A 97 -13.88 13.64 3.80
C ALA A 97 -13.37 12.27 3.33
N LEU A 98 -12.10 12.24 2.91
CA LEU A 98 -11.35 11.05 2.53
C LEU A 98 -10.32 10.71 3.62
N GLU A 99 -9.58 9.64 3.41
CA GLU A 99 -8.42 9.30 4.24
C GLU A 99 -7.36 10.41 4.24
N ASN A 100 -7.17 11.08 3.07
CA ASN A 100 -6.23 12.17 2.87
C ASN A 100 -6.90 13.35 2.16
N GLY A 101 -7.61 14.21 2.91
CA GLY A 101 -8.29 15.38 2.37
C GLY A 101 -9.79 15.16 2.12
N TRP A 102 -10.31 15.77 1.09
CA TRP A 102 -11.73 15.68 0.69
C TRP A 102 -11.89 15.78 -0.81
N TYR A 103 -13.08 15.42 -1.31
CA TYR A 103 -13.56 15.91 -2.60
C TYR A 103 -14.94 16.55 -2.47
N TYR A 104 -15.38 17.22 -3.53
CA TYR A 104 -16.76 17.67 -3.68
C TYR A 104 -17.18 17.52 -5.15
N ASP A 105 -18.37 16.95 -5.38
CA ASP A 105 -18.97 16.80 -6.69
C ASP A 105 -19.85 18.02 -7.01
N ILE A 106 -19.55 18.69 -8.12
CA ILE A 106 -20.17 19.95 -8.52
C ILE A 106 -20.68 19.82 -9.94
N GLY A 107 -22.00 19.95 -10.10
CA GLY A 107 -22.66 20.00 -11.39
C GLY A 107 -22.81 21.43 -11.92
N GLY A 108 -23.22 21.59 -13.19
CA GLY A 108 -23.42 22.88 -13.83
C GLY A 108 -22.14 23.61 -14.24
N VAL A 109 -20.97 23.06 -13.92
CA VAL A 109 -19.65 23.62 -14.24
C VAL A 109 -18.77 22.58 -14.96
N LYS A 110 -17.83 23.07 -15.79
CA LYS A 110 -16.76 22.22 -16.35
C LYS A 110 -15.67 21.99 -15.28
N PRO A 111 -14.85 20.94 -15.42
CA PRO A 111 -13.69 20.76 -14.55
C PRO A 111 -12.81 22.00 -14.51
N PHE A 112 -12.53 22.49 -13.30
CA PHE A 112 -11.76 23.69 -13.08
C PHE A 112 -10.30 23.52 -13.53
N THR A 113 -9.73 24.60 -14.08
CA THR A 113 -8.32 24.65 -14.47
C THR A 113 -7.44 25.07 -13.29
N PRO A 114 -6.12 24.83 -13.34
CA PRO A 114 -5.18 25.27 -12.29
C PRO A 114 -5.25 26.78 -12.00
N ASP A 115 -5.48 27.64 -12.99
CA ASP A 115 -5.63 29.09 -12.79
C ASP A 115 -6.88 29.44 -11.97
N GLN A 116 -7.96 28.70 -12.17
CA GLN A 116 -9.21 28.85 -11.40
C GLN A 116 -9.03 28.37 -9.94
N PHE A 117 -8.15 27.37 -9.68
CA PHE A 117 -7.84 26.94 -8.32
C PHE A 117 -7.33 28.09 -7.47
N ALA A 118 -6.43 28.93 -8.00
CA ALA A 118 -5.90 30.07 -7.27
C ALA A 118 -6.99 31.07 -6.85
N ALA A 119 -7.99 31.31 -7.71
CA ALA A 119 -9.12 32.17 -7.40
C ALA A 119 -10.02 31.58 -6.31
N ILE A 120 -10.33 30.27 -6.40
CA ILE A 120 -11.13 29.56 -5.39
C ILE A 120 -10.38 29.52 -4.05
N GLU A 121 -9.09 29.19 -4.04
CA GLU A 121 -8.25 29.21 -2.82
C GLU A 121 -8.20 30.60 -2.17
N ALA A 122 -8.14 31.67 -2.97
CA ALA A 122 -8.17 33.03 -2.47
C ALA A 122 -9.50 33.36 -1.78
N GLU A 123 -10.62 32.91 -2.36
CA GLU A 123 -11.95 33.09 -1.76
C GLU A 123 -12.12 32.24 -0.49
N MET A 124 -11.67 30.97 -0.51
CA MET A 124 -11.64 30.13 0.70
C MET A 124 -10.88 30.80 1.85
N LYS A 125 -9.72 31.41 1.56
CA LYS A 125 -8.92 32.14 2.57
C LYS A 125 -9.66 33.34 3.17
N LYS A 126 -10.52 34.04 2.41
CA LYS A 126 -11.36 35.12 2.94
C LYS A 126 -12.41 34.55 3.90
N ILE A 127 -13.15 33.51 3.48
CA ILE A 127 -14.16 32.84 4.31
C ILE A 127 -13.54 32.35 5.64
N VAL A 128 -12.37 31.74 5.57
CA VAL A 128 -11.63 31.30 6.77
C VAL A 128 -11.24 32.48 7.67
N LYS A 129 -10.78 33.58 7.08
CA LYS A 129 -10.38 34.77 7.83
C LYS A 129 -11.56 35.45 8.54
N GLU A 130 -12.76 35.38 7.96
CA GLU A 130 -14.01 35.88 8.58
C GLU A 130 -14.42 35.07 9.81
N ASN A 131 -13.90 33.84 9.96
CA ASN A 131 -14.17 32.95 11.10
C ASN A 131 -15.67 32.74 11.33
N ILE A 132 -16.37 32.36 10.28
CA ILE A 132 -17.83 32.22 10.28
C ILE A 132 -18.23 31.03 11.16
N PRO A 133 -19.19 31.20 12.08
CA PRO A 133 -19.76 30.09 12.83
C PRO A 133 -20.42 29.08 11.90
N VAL A 134 -20.27 27.79 12.23
CA VAL A 134 -20.97 26.69 11.55
C VAL A 134 -22.11 26.24 12.43
N GLU A 135 -23.33 26.30 11.95
CA GLU A 135 -24.53 26.01 12.72
C GLU A 135 -25.24 24.75 12.18
N LYS A 136 -25.59 23.82 13.09
CA LYS A 136 -26.38 22.62 12.77
C LYS A 136 -27.85 22.88 13.07
N ARG A 137 -28.74 22.46 12.16
CA ARG A 137 -30.18 22.48 12.37
C ARG A 137 -30.83 21.23 11.80
N ILE A 138 -31.73 20.60 12.56
CA ILE A 138 -32.61 19.54 12.07
C ILE A 138 -33.76 20.20 11.28
N ILE A 139 -34.12 19.61 10.17
CA ILE A 139 -35.15 20.11 9.26
C ILE A 139 -36.19 19.06 8.91
N THR A 140 -37.35 19.52 8.48
CA THR A 140 -38.36 18.68 7.80
C THR A 140 -38.07 18.58 6.30
N VAL A 141 -38.73 17.63 5.62
CA VAL A 141 -38.61 17.48 4.17
C VAL A 141 -39.09 18.74 3.44
N GLU A 142 -40.21 19.35 3.91
CA GLU A 142 -40.79 20.56 3.34
C GLU A 142 -39.83 21.77 3.47
N GLU A 143 -39.21 21.94 4.61
CA GLU A 143 -38.17 22.95 4.80
C GLU A 143 -36.99 22.71 3.85
N GLY A 144 -36.53 21.42 3.74
CA GLY A 144 -35.44 21.04 2.84
C GLY A 144 -35.74 21.36 1.38
N ARG A 145 -36.97 21.05 0.91
CA ARG A 145 -37.42 21.40 -0.46
C ARG A 145 -37.35 22.93 -0.72
N THR A 146 -37.66 23.72 0.31
CA THR A 146 -37.60 25.17 0.20
C THR A 146 -36.19 25.70 0.18
N ILE A 147 -35.32 25.17 1.09
CA ILE A 147 -33.91 25.58 1.23
C ILE A 147 -33.11 25.23 -0.03
N PHE A 148 -33.31 24.03 -0.57
CA PHE A 148 -32.54 23.51 -1.70
C PHE A 148 -33.26 23.70 -3.05
N ALA A 149 -34.24 24.63 -3.15
CA ALA A 149 -34.88 24.94 -4.40
C ALA A 149 -33.88 25.33 -5.49
N GLY A 150 -33.87 24.59 -6.61
CA GLY A 150 -32.91 24.76 -7.71
C GLY A 150 -31.58 23.97 -7.55
N GLN A 151 -31.38 23.27 -6.45
CA GLN A 151 -30.24 22.36 -6.23
C GLN A 151 -30.69 20.90 -6.42
N ASP A 152 -30.79 20.46 -7.67
CA ASP A 152 -31.45 19.20 -8.06
C ASP A 152 -30.83 17.98 -7.34
N TYR A 153 -29.50 17.95 -7.19
CA TYR A 153 -28.79 16.86 -6.51
C TYR A 153 -29.09 16.82 -5.01
N LYS A 154 -29.22 18.01 -4.36
CA LYS A 154 -29.60 18.07 -2.93
C LYS A 154 -31.04 17.68 -2.71
N LEU A 155 -31.93 18.03 -3.63
CA LEU A 155 -33.33 17.58 -3.57
C LEU A 155 -33.44 16.07 -3.72
N GLU A 156 -32.69 15.45 -4.63
CA GLU A 156 -32.64 14.00 -4.79
C GLU A 156 -32.14 13.32 -3.50
N LEU A 157 -31.06 13.83 -2.90
CA LEU A 157 -30.52 13.30 -1.63
C LEU A 157 -31.50 13.48 -0.48
N LEU A 158 -32.19 14.61 -0.40
CA LEU A 158 -33.21 14.88 0.62
C LEU A 158 -34.34 13.85 0.62
N GLU A 159 -34.88 13.57 -0.58
CA GLU A 159 -35.95 12.58 -0.74
C GLU A 159 -35.47 11.17 -0.37
N GLU A 160 -34.30 10.78 -0.84
CA GLU A 160 -33.72 9.47 -0.52
C GLU A 160 -33.48 9.29 0.99
N TYR A 161 -32.96 10.30 1.68
CA TYR A 161 -32.69 10.21 3.11
C TYR A 161 -34.00 10.18 3.90
N ALA A 162 -35.01 10.90 3.46
CA ALA A 162 -36.34 10.84 4.04
C ALA A 162 -36.98 9.45 3.85
N GLU A 163 -36.87 8.84 2.66
CA GLU A 163 -37.37 7.49 2.40
C GLU A 163 -36.70 6.43 3.27
N LYS A 164 -35.41 6.60 3.58
CA LYS A 164 -34.66 5.74 4.49
C LYS A 164 -34.93 5.99 5.97
N GLY A 165 -35.73 7.00 6.28
CA GLY A 165 -36.05 7.38 7.66
C GLY A 165 -34.87 7.98 8.44
N TRP A 166 -33.87 8.53 7.74
CA TRP A 166 -32.73 9.18 8.37
C TRP A 166 -33.09 10.58 8.89
N GLU A 167 -32.43 11.01 9.97
CA GLU A 167 -32.55 12.37 10.47
C GLU A 167 -31.99 13.35 9.44
N LEU A 168 -32.81 14.32 9.05
CA LEU A 168 -32.42 15.33 8.08
C LEU A 168 -31.82 16.53 8.79
N SER A 169 -30.53 16.78 8.59
CA SER A 169 -29.85 17.92 9.13
C SER A 169 -29.18 18.78 8.07
N ILE A 170 -29.07 20.04 8.34
CA ILE A 170 -28.32 21.02 7.54
C ILE A 170 -27.25 21.67 8.40
N TYR A 171 -26.17 22.04 7.70
CA TYR A 171 -25.12 22.88 8.27
C TYR A 171 -25.03 24.19 7.47
N THR A 172 -25.10 25.31 8.20
CA THR A 172 -25.04 26.64 7.63
C THR A 172 -23.80 27.37 8.09
N GLN A 173 -23.09 27.97 7.16
CA GLN A 173 -21.94 28.85 7.41
C GLN A 173 -22.10 30.13 6.55
N GLY A 174 -22.49 31.24 7.19
CA GLY A 174 -22.80 32.48 6.48
C GLY A 174 -23.95 32.31 5.51
N ASP A 175 -23.69 32.51 4.21
CA ASP A 175 -24.64 32.41 3.12
C ASP A 175 -24.66 31.04 2.42
N PHE A 176 -23.84 30.07 2.90
CA PHE A 176 -23.81 28.72 2.38
C PHE A 176 -24.52 27.74 3.35
N THR A 177 -25.42 26.93 2.79
CA THR A 177 -26.12 25.87 3.54
C THR A 177 -26.04 24.56 2.78
N ASP A 178 -25.68 23.48 3.50
CA ASP A 178 -25.60 22.14 2.92
C ASP A 178 -26.43 21.10 3.68
N LEU A 179 -27.01 20.14 2.95
CA LEU A 179 -27.65 18.95 3.47
C LEU A 179 -26.55 17.95 3.89
N CYS A 180 -26.39 17.74 5.20
CA CYS A 180 -25.22 17.03 5.71
C CYS A 180 -25.48 16.47 7.12
N ALA A 181 -24.97 15.26 7.39
CA ALA A 181 -25.03 14.62 8.71
C ALA A 181 -23.92 15.11 9.68
N GLY A 182 -22.85 15.72 9.16
CA GLY A 182 -21.69 16.13 9.96
C GLY A 182 -20.75 14.94 10.30
N PRO A 183 -19.89 15.07 11.32
CA PRO A 183 -19.64 16.25 12.13
C PRO A 183 -18.86 17.38 11.43
N HIS A 184 -18.93 18.59 11.99
CA HIS A 184 -18.21 19.77 11.51
C HIS A 184 -17.55 20.54 12.65
N LEU A 185 -16.53 21.34 12.29
CA LEU A 185 -15.90 22.31 13.20
C LEU A 185 -16.91 23.34 13.71
N MET A 186 -16.60 24.04 14.80
CA MET A 186 -17.43 25.09 15.36
C MET A 186 -17.45 26.36 14.49
N SER A 187 -16.36 26.61 13.75
CA SER A 187 -16.24 27.75 12.83
C SER A 187 -15.22 27.48 11.72
N THR A 188 -15.30 28.26 10.64
CA THR A 188 -14.37 28.16 9.50
C THR A 188 -12.95 28.59 9.84
N GLY A 189 -12.79 29.43 10.87
CA GLY A 189 -11.49 30.05 11.24
C GLY A 189 -10.44 29.09 11.79
N THR A 190 -10.78 27.84 12.08
CA THR A 190 -9.83 26.80 12.51
C THR A 190 -8.96 26.30 11.34
N ILE A 191 -9.46 26.36 10.11
CA ILE A 191 -8.79 25.94 8.90
C ILE A 191 -7.79 27.01 8.46
N LYS A 192 -6.47 26.79 8.65
CA LYS A 192 -5.45 27.82 8.39
C LYS A 192 -4.75 27.69 7.06
N ALA A 193 -4.56 26.49 6.59
CA ALA A 193 -3.79 26.20 5.39
C ALA A 193 -4.57 25.28 4.46
N ILE A 194 -4.80 25.71 3.22
CA ILE A 194 -5.66 25.04 2.25
C ILE A 194 -4.93 24.94 0.92
N LYS A 195 -5.07 23.79 0.26
CA LYS A 195 -4.59 23.57 -1.10
C LYS A 195 -5.61 22.75 -1.90
N LEU A 196 -6.03 23.25 -3.05
CA LEU A 196 -6.76 22.48 -4.05
C LEU A 196 -5.76 21.66 -4.87
N THR A 197 -6.01 20.37 -5.03
CA THR A 197 -5.01 19.45 -5.58
C THR A 197 -5.34 19.01 -6.99
N GLN A 198 -6.62 18.75 -7.27
CA GLN A 198 -7.05 18.19 -8.55
C GLN A 198 -8.52 18.52 -8.86
N ALA A 199 -8.86 18.59 -10.14
CA ALA A 199 -10.24 18.54 -10.64
C ALA A 199 -10.35 17.48 -11.72
N THR A 200 -11.35 16.59 -11.58
CA THR A 200 -11.61 15.50 -12.53
C THR A 200 -13.08 15.49 -12.94
N SER A 201 -13.39 14.83 -14.05
CA SER A 201 -14.76 14.50 -14.38
C SER A 201 -15.20 13.24 -13.61
N ALA A 202 -16.40 13.26 -13.09
CA ALA A 202 -17.05 12.12 -12.45
C ALA A 202 -18.50 12.06 -12.91
N TYR A 203 -19.13 10.89 -12.82
CA TYR A 203 -20.57 10.78 -13.04
C TYR A 203 -21.30 10.85 -11.71
N TRP A 204 -22.49 11.49 -11.71
CA TRP A 204 -23.32 11.53 -10.52
C TRP A 204 -23.59 10.10 -10.01
N ARG A 205 -23.24 9.82 -8.76
CA ARG A 205 -23.32 8.48 -8.13
C ARG A 205 -22.55 7.36 -8.86
N GLY A 206 -21.57 7.71 -9.69
CA GLY A 206 -20.79 6.73 -10.44
C GLY A 206 -21.50 6.11 -11.64
N ASP A 207 -22.70 6.56 -11.96
CA ASP A 207 -23.52 6.07 -13.07
C ASP A 207 -23.22 6.85 -14.36
N SER A 208 -22.61 6.21 -15.34
CA SER A 208 -22.22 6.81 -16.63
C SER A 208 -23.40 7.25 -17.50
N SER A 209 -24.63 6.86 -17.18
CA SER A 209 -25.85 7.34 -17.84
C SER A 209 -26.38 8.66 -17.29
N ARG A 210 -25.80 9.14 -16.17
CA ARG A 210 -26.20 10.36 -15.45
C ARG A 210 -25.26 11.54 -15.76
N ASP A 211 -25.57 12.69 -15.13
CA ASP A 211 -24.84 13.94 -15.35
C ASP A 211 -23.35 13.80 -15.05
N THR A 212 -22.53 14.42 -15.91
CA THR A 212 -21.11 14.59 -15.65
C THR A 212 -20.90 15.76 -14.70
N MET A 213 -20.19 15.50 -13.61
CA MET A 213 -19.85 16.48 -12.58
C MET A 213 -18.35 16.79 -12.59
N CYS A 214 -18.00 17.97 -12.09
CA CYS A 214 -16.63 18.31 -11.70
C CYS A 214 -16.40 17.79 -10.28
N ARG A 215 -15.49 16.84 -10.11
CA ARG A 215 -15.01 16.38 -8.80
C ARG A 215 -13.75 17.13 -8.44
N MET A 216 -13.86 18.04 -7.47
CA MET A 216 -12.77 18.88 -6.97
C MET A 216 -12.18 18.29 -5.70
N TYR A 217 -10.86 18.13 -5.67
CA TYR A 217 -10.13 17.61 -4.51
C TYR A 217 -9.36 18.72 -3.79
N GLY A 218 -9.23 18.58 -2.48
CA GLY A 218 -8.46 19.49 -1.66
C GLY A 218 -7.90 18.84 -0.40
N ILE A 219 -6.93 19.54 0.20
CA ILE A 219 -6.33 19.20 1.48
C ILE A 219 -6.19 20.45 2.34
N ALA A 220 -6.36 20.32 3.65
CA ALA A 220 -6.19 21.43 4.58
C ALA A 220 -5.58 20.97 5.90
N PHE A 221 -4.90 21.93 6.57
CA PHE A 221 -4.22 21.70 7.83
C PHE A 221 -4.47 22.83 8.81
N PRO A 222 -4.37 22.58 10.13
CA PRO A 222 -4.42 23.63 11.16
C PRO A 222 -3.28 24.63 11.07
N LYS A 223 -2.12 24.26 10.48
CA LYS A 223 -0.93 25.11 10.38
C LYS A 223 -0.36 25.11 8.96
N ALA A 224 0.19 26.27 8.53
CA ALA A 224 0.83 26.40 7.22
C ALA A 224 2.06 25.48 7.07
N SER A 225 2.83 25.30 8.14
CA SER A 225 4.01 24.42 8.14
C SER A 225 3.66 22.95 7.90
N GLU A 226 2.49 22.50 8.33
CA GLU A 226 2.00 21.14 8.11
C GLU A 226 1.61 20.94 6.64
N LEU A 227 0.94 21.92 6.03
CA LEU A 227 0.64 21.91 4.60
C LEU A 227 1.93 21.93 3.76
N GLU A 228 2.92 22.76 4.13
CA GLU A 228 4.20 22.84 3.42
C GLU A 228 4.94 21.50 3.48
N ALA A 229 4.99 20.89 4.67
CA ALA A 229 5.59 19.56 4.85
C ALA A 229 4.88 18.50 4.00
N TYR A 230 3.55 18.50 3.98
CA TYR A 230 2.75 17.60 3.15
C TYR A 230 3.02 17.79 1.66
N LEU A 231 3.03 19.03 1.16
CA LEU A 231 3.28 19.32 -0.26
C LEU A 231 4.69 18.91 -0.67
N LYS A 232 5.69 19.12 0.19
CA LYS A 232 7.06 18.64 -0.04
C LYS A 232 7.13 17.12 -0.09
N GLN A 233 6.41 16.44 0.82
CA GLN A 233 6.32 14.98 0.81
C GLN A 233 5.65 14.48 -0.49
N GLN A 234 4.57 15.12 -0.95
CA GLN A 234 3.90 14.75 -2.20
C GLN A 234 4.79 14.99 -3.43
N GLU A 235 5.57 16.08 -3.46
CA GLU A 235 6.53 16.35 -4.52
C GLU A 235 7.62 15.27 -4.56
N GLU A 236 8.16 14.90 -3.41
CA GLU A 236 9.15 13.83 -3.31
C GLU A 236 8.54 12.46 -3.69
N ALA A 237 7.29 12.18 -3.29
CA ALA A 237 6.56 10.99 -3.68
C ALA A 237 6.42 10.89 -5.21
N LEU A 238 6.02 11.98 -5.87
CA LEU A 238 5.94 12.04 -7.34
C LEU A 238 7.29 11.84 -8.03
N ARG A 239 8.39 12.27 -7.40
CA ARG A 239 9.74 12.04 -7.93
C ARG A 239 10.17 10.58 -7.81
N ARG A 240 9.66 9.86 -6.81
CA ARG A 240 9.99 8.45 -6.52
C ARG A 240 8.96 7.46 -7.04
N ASP A 241 7.84 7.93 -7.57
CA ASP A 241 6.77 7.08 -8.08
C ASP A 241 7.29 6.01 -9.05
N HIS A 242 7.02 4.73 -8.74
CA HIS A 242 7.53 3.61 -9.52
C HIS A 242 6.99 3.58 -10.95
N ASN A 243 5.80 4.15 -11.21
CA ASN A 243 5.27 4.23 -12.57
C ASN A 243 6.09 5.19 -13.43
N LYS A 244 6.52 6.33 -12.86
CA LYS A 244 7.35 7.31 -13.54
C LYS A 244 8.75 6.77 -13.76
N ILE A 245 9.44 6.42 -12.68
CA ILE A 245 10.84 5.93 -12.73
C ILE A 245 10.93 4.63 -13.54
N GLY A 246 9.96 3.73 -13.35
CA GLY A 246 9.93 2.45 -14.05
C GLY A 246 9.84 2.58 -15.56
N ARG A 247 9.10 3.59 -16.05
CA ARG A 247 9.05 3.91 -17.49
C ARG A 247 10.32 4.62 -17.97
N GLU A 248 10.82 5.61 -17.21
CA GLU A 248 12.03 6.37 -17.56
C GLU A 248 13.28 5.48 -17.62
N LEU A 249 13.40 4.49 -16.73
CA LEU A 249 14.51 3.53 -16.68
C LEU A 249 14.24 2.21 -17.39
N GLU A 250 13.13 2.12 -18.12
CA GLU A 250 12.74 0.94 -18.90
C GLU A 250 12.67 -0.35 -18.07
N TYR A 251 12.06 -0.28 -16.89
CA TYR A 251 11.79 -1.46 -16.08
C TYR A 251 10.51 -2.17 -16.50
N PHE A 252 9.46 -1.43 -16.83
CA PHE A 252 8.20 -1.98 -17.32
C PHE A 252 7.42 -0.95 -18.14
N THR A 253 6.41 -1.45 -18.85
CA THR A 253 5.42 -0.62 -19.55
C THR A 253 4.05 -1.29 -19.51
N THR A 254 3.01 -0.52 -19.85
CA THR A 254 1.65 -1.01 -20.03
C THR A 254 1.22 -0.78 -21.46
N VAL A 255 0.50 -1.74 -22.05
CA VAL A 255 0.06 -1.70 -23.44
C VAL A 255 -1.42 -2.04 -23.51
N ASP A 256 -2.23 -1.14 -24.08
CA ASP A 256 -3.70 -1.26 -24.07
C ASP A 256 -4.20 -2.55 -24.71
N VAL A 257 -3.58 -3.00 -25.80
CA VAL A 257 -3.94 -4.25 -26.50
C VAL A 257 -3.65 -5.50 -25.66
N ILE A 258 -2.77 -5.43 -24.66
CA ILE A 258 -2.52 -6.52 -23.70
C ILE A 258 -3.56 -6.48 -22.59
N GLY A 259 -3.93 -5.29 -22.13
CA GLY A 259 -4.96 -5.05 -21.12
C GLY A 259 -4.45 -4.49 -19.80
N GLN A 260 -5.36 -3.93 -19.04
CA GLN A 260 -5.07 -3.36 -17.72
C GLN A 260 -4.66 -4.44 -16.71
N GLY A 261 -3.72 -4.11 -15.83
CA GLY A 261 -3.22 -5.03 -14.80
C GLY A 261 -2.31 -6.14 -15.34
N LEU A 262 -1.86 -6.03 -16.60
CA LEU A 262 -0.95 -6.96 -17.26
C LEU A 262 0.30 -6.19 -17.77
N PRO A 263 1.19 -5.76 -16.86
CA PRO A 263 2.38 -5.01 -17.23
C PRO A 263 3.36 -5.87 -18.04
N VAL A 264 4.00 -5.26 -19.03
CA VAL A 264 5.12 -5.85 -19.74
C VAL A 264 6.40 -5.48 -19.01
N ILE A 265 7.05 -6.48 -18.41
CA ILE A 265 8.35 -6.28 -17.78
C ILE A 265 9.43 -6.22 -18.86
N LEU A 266 10.12 -5.09 -18.96
CA LEU A 266 11.16 -4.83 -19.94
C LEU A 266 12.51 -5.44 -19.50
N PRO A 267 13.53 -5.51 -20.37
CA PRO A 267 14.79 -6.20 -20.06
C PRO A 267 15.46 -5.76 -18.75
N ASN A 268 15.45 -4.47 -18.42
CA ASN A 268 16.02 -3.98 -17.16
C ASN A 268 15.24 -4.50 -15.94
N GLY A 269 13.92 -4.42 -15.97
CA GLY A 269 13.08 -4.95 -14.90
C GLY A 269 13.16 -6.45 -14.78
N ALA A 270 13.14 -7.16 -15.92
CA ALA A 270 13.30 -8.61 -15.95
C ALA A 270 14.63 -9.06 -15.34
N LYS A 271 15.70 -8.28 -15.54
CA LYS A 271 16.99 -8.56 -14.94
C LYS A 271 16.95 -8.43 -13.41
N VAL A 272 16.30 -7.39 -12.87
CA VAL A 272 16.14 -7.22 -11.41
C VAL A 272 15.33 -8.38 -10.83
N ILE A 273 14.17 -8.70 -11.43
CA ILE A 273 13.32 -9.82 -10.99
C ILE A 273 14.10 -11.14 -11.03
N GLN A 274 14.88 -11.38 -12.09
CA GLN A 274 15.71 -12.58 -12.20
C GLN A 274 16.74 -12.69 -11.06
N GLN A 275 17.38 -11.56 -10.66
CA GLN A 275 18.32 -11.57 -9.53
C GLN A 275 17.59 -11.85 -8.21
N LEU A 276 16.42 -11.26 -7.99
CA LEU A 276 15.59 -11.54 -6.83
C LEU A 276 15.17 -13.02 -6.76
N GLN A 277 14.68 -13.58 -7.88
CA GLN A 277 14.24 -14.98 -7.93
C GLN A 277 15.37 -15.95 -7.61
N ARG A 278 16.54 -15.78 -8.27
CA ARG A 278 17.71 -16.63 -8.02
C ARG A 278 18.15 -16.58 -6.56
N TRP A 279 18.26 -15.37 -6.02
CA TRP A 279 18.64 -15.20 -4.63
C TRP A 279 17.65 -15.85 -3.66
N ILE A 280 16.35 -15.67 -3.88
CA ILE A 280 15.32 -16.22 -3.00
C ILE A 280 15.28 -17.74 -3.10
N GLU A 281 15.31 -18.31 -4.30
CA GLU A 281 15.32 -19.77 -4.50
C GLU A 281 16.54 -20.43 -3.83
N ASP A 282 17.74 -19.83 -3.99
CA ASP A 282 18.97 -20.31 -3.32
C ASP A 282 18.86 -20.18 -1.80
N THR A 283 18.37 -19.02 -1.31
CA THR A 283 18.17 -18.79 0.13
C THR A 283 17.19 -19.80 0.73
N GLU A 284 16.05 -20.03 0.08
CA GLU A 284 15.05 -20.98 0.53
C GLU A 284 15.62 -22.43 0.56
N ALA A 285 16.42 -22.79 -0.44
CA ALA A 285 17.11 -24.08 -0.45
C ALA A 285 18.08 -24.24 0.71
N ASP A 286 18.87 -23.20 1.03
CA ASP A 286 19.77 -23.16 2.18
C ASP A 286 19.02 -23.27 3.53
N TRP A 287 17.78 -22.77 3.59
CA TRP A 287 16.91 -22.89 4.76
C TRP A 287 16.10 -24.21 4.80
N GLY A 288 16.38 -25.14 3.88
CA GLY A 288 15.82 -26.49 3.84
C GLY A 288 14.45 -26.59 3.17
N TYR A 289 14.07 -25.62 2.34
CA TYR A 289 12.87 -25.72 1.53
C TYR A 289 13.10 -26.57 0.28
N GLN A 290 12.05 -27.23 -0.18
CA GLN A 290 12.03 -28.09 -1.34
C GLN A 290 11.20 -27.43 -2.45
N LEU A 291 11.87 -27.07 -3.55
CA LEU A 291 11.23 -26.41 -4.68
C LEU A 291 10.23 -27.33 -5.36
N THR A 292 9.00 -26.85 -5.53
CA THR A 292 7.98 -27.47 -6.35
C THR A 292 7.73 -26.64 -7.61
N LYS A 293 7.09 -27.26 -8.59
CA LYS A 293 6.57 -26.57 -9.77
C LYS A 293 5.24 -27.19 -10.15
N THR A 294 4.19 -26.41 -10.00
CA THR A 294 2.81 -26.87 -10.15
C THR A 294 2.10 -26.20 -11.34
N PRO A 295 1.02 -26.77 -11.87
CA PRO A 295 0.28 -26.19 -13.00
C PRO A 295 -0.34 -24.83 -12.69
N TYR A 296 -0.52 -24.00 -13.73
CA TYR A 296 -1.12 -22.66 -13.60
C TYR A 296 -2.66 -22.69 -13.57
N MET A 297 -3.26 -23.82 -13.85
CA MET A 297 -4.71 -24.00 -13.82
C MET A 297 -5.09 -25.39 -13.31
N ALA A 298 -6.28 -25.50 -12.77
CA ALA A 298 -6.87 -26.77 -12.37
C ALA A 298 -8.37 -26.78 -12.66
N LYS A 299 -8.96 -27.97 -12.56
CA LYS A 299 -10.41 -28.15 -12.58
C LYS A 299 -11.06 -27.51 -11.37
N ARG A 300 -12.34 -27.09 -11.53
CA ARG A 300 -13.15 -26.50 -10.46
C ARG A 300 -13.18 -27.33 -9.17
N GLU A 301 -13.10 -28.66 -9.28
CA GLU A 301 -13.15 -29.57 -8.14
C GLU A 301 -12.04 -29.28 -7.12
N LEU A 302 -10.83 -28.94 -7.58
CA LEU A 302 -9.73 -28.58 -6.68
C LEU A 302 -10.08 -27.34 -5.84
N TYR A 303 -10.69 -26.34 -6.48
CA TYR A 303 -11.06 -25.09 -5.83
C TYR A 303 -12.34 -25.23 -4.96
N LYS A 304 -13.23 -26.18 -5.26
CA LYS A 304 -14.34 -26.58 -4.39
C LYS A 304 -13.79 -27.20 -3.08
N ILE A 305 -12.82 -28.12 -3.18
CA ILE A 305 -12.20 -28.73 -1.99
C ILE A 305 -11.57 -27.66 -1.10
N SER A 306 -10.89 -26.68 -1.67
CA SER A 306 -10.23 -25.61 -0.92
C SER A 306 -11.17 -24.49 -0.45
N GLY A 307 -12.45 -24.52 -0.80
CA GLY A 307 -13.44 -23.47 -0.48
C GLY A 307 -13.34 -22.21 -1.33
N HIS A 308 -12.35 -22.09 -2.19
CA HIS A 308 -12.16 -20.86 -2.99
C HIS A 308 -13.22 -20.69 -4.07
N TRP A 309 -13.83 -21.79 -4.55
CA TRP A 309 -14.92 -21.71 -5.52
C TRP A 309 -16.16 -21.02 -4.96
N ASP A 310 -16.43 -21.19 -3.67
CA ASP A 310 -17.61 -20.66 -3.00
C ASP A 310 -17.36 -19.23 -2.46
N HIS A 311 -16.12 -18.90 -2.07
CA HIS A 311 -15.81 -17.65 -1.38
C HIS A 311 -15.02 -16.64 -2.23
N TYR A 312 -14.50 -17.03 -3.40
CA TYR A 312 -13.59 -16.19 -4.19
C TYR A 312 -13.80 -16.26 -5.70
N LEU A 313 -14.97 -16.74 -6.16
CA LEU A 313 -15.25 -16.97 -7.58
C LEU A 313 -15.05 -15.73 -8.45
N ASP A 314 -15.52 -14.56 -8.00
CA ASP A 314 -15.43 -13.29 -8.73
C ASP A 314 -13.97 -12.82 -8.92
N GLY A 315 -13.08 -13.24 -8.02
CA GLY A 315 -11.64 -12.96 -8.09
C GLY A 315 -10.84 -13.93 -8.98
N MET A 316 -11.49 -14.89 -9.63
CA MET A 316 -10.84 -15.93 -10.45
C MET A 316 -11.08 -15.72 -11.95
N PHE A 317 -10.09 -16.08 -12.76
CA PHE A 317 -10.25 -16.23 -14.21
C PHE A 317 -10.76 -17.65 -14.52
N ILE A 318 -11.98 -17.74 -15.01
CA ILE A 318 -12.67 -19.00 -15.28
C ILE A 318 -12.59 -19.37 -16.77
N LEU A 319 -12.32 -20.63 -17.05
CA LEU A 319 -12.24 -21.22 -18.40
C LEU A 319 -13.38 -22.24 -18.55
N GLY A 320 -14.49 -21.80 -19.10
CA GLY A 320 -15.73 -22.56 -19.23
C GLY A 320 -16.90 -21.87 -18.52
N ASP A 321 -17.98 -22.62 -18.31
CA ASP A 321 -19.16 -22.11 -17.59
C ASP A 321 -19.10 -22.57 -16.12
N PRO A 322 -18.94 -21.62 -15.16
CA PRO A 322 -18.87 -21.96 -13.74
C PRO A 322 -20.17 -22.56 -13.18
N HIS A 323 -21.31 -22.32 -13.84
CA HIS A 323 -22.63 -22.76 -13.40
C HIS A 323 -23.11 -24.03 -14.08
N ASP A 324 -22.46 -24.47 -15.16
CA ASP A 324 -22.78 -25.76 -15.82
C ASP A 324 -21.92 -26.90 -15.26
N GLU A 325 -22.49 -27.62 -14.29
CA GLU A 325 -21.79 -28.75 -13.65
C GLU A 325 -21.65 -30.00 -14.57
N THR A 326 -22.35 -30.02 -15.69
CA THR A 326 -22.27 -31.13 -16.64
C THR A 326 -21.03 -31.05 -17.54
N LYS A 327 -20.39 -29.90 -17.62
CA LYS A 327 -19.20 -29.65 -18.44
C LYS A 327 -17.96 -29.46 -17.61
N GLU A 328 -16.84 -29.84 -18.17
CA GLU A 328 -15.53 -29.57 -17.57
C GLU A 328 -15.27 -28.05 -17.53
N CYS A 329 -14.86 -27.57 -16.36
CA CYS A 329 -14.55 -26.17 -16.14
C CYS A 329 -13.23 -26.05 -15.39
N PHE A 330 -12.34 -25.18 -15.89
CA PHE A 330 -11.05 -24.89 -15.29
C PHE A 330 -11.03 -23.44 -14.74
N ALA A 331 -10.07 -23.16 -13.88
CA ALA A 331 -9.71 -21.80 -13.53
C ALA A 331 -8.20 -21.62 -13.47
N LEU A 332 -7.73 -20.41 -13.80
CA LEU A 332 -6.36 -20.01 -13.52
C LEU A 332 -6.19 -19.87 -12.02
N ARG A 333 -5.06 -20.31 -11.48
CA ARG A 333 -4.83 -20.37 -10.03
C ARG A 333 -4.66 -18.98 -9.40
N PRO A 334 -5.46 -18.61 -8.39
CA PRO A 334 -5.25 -17.40 -7.60
C PRO A 334 -4.27 -17.60 -6.43
N MET A 335 -3.91 -18.87 -6.12
CA MET A 335 -2.97 -19.31 -5.09
C MET A 335 -2.38 -20.68 -5.44
N THR A 336 -1.30 -21.08 -4.77
CA THR A 336 -0.58 -22.35 -5.03
C THR A 336 -0.91 -23.44 -4.03
N CYS A 337 -1.42 -23.10 -2.82
CA CYS A 337 -1.66 -24.04 -1.72
C CYS A 337 -2.34 -25.35 -2.13
N PRO A 338 -3.47 -25.38 -2.87
CA PRO A 338 -4.16 -26.64 -3.20
C PRO A 338 -3.29 -27.60 -4.01
N PHE A 339 -2.40 -27.05 -4.85
CA PHE A 339 -1.50 -27.86 -5.68
C PHE A 339 -0.38 -28.51 -4.87
N GLN A 340 0.18 -27.78 -3.90
CA GLN A 340 1.22 -28.32 -3.01
C GLN A 340 0.63 -29.34 -2.03
N TYR A 341 -0.65 -29.23 -1.68
CA TYR A 341 -1.35 -30.26 -0.89
C TYR A 341 -1.48 -31.56 -1.69
N GLN A 342 -1.75 -31.49 -3.00
CA GLN A 342 -1.73 -32.67 -3.86
C GLN A 342 -0.34 -33.29 -3.98
N ALA A 343 0.72 -32.46 -3.97
CA ALA A 343 2.11 -32.97 -3.91
C ALA A 343 2.40 -33.68 -2.57
N TYR A 344 1.86 -33.18 -1.45
CA TYR A 344 1.93 -33.87 -0.16
C TYR A 344 1.23 -35.22 -0.19
N LEU A 345 0.00 -35.28 -0.75
CA LEU A 345 -0.86 -36.46 -0.82
C LEU A 345 -0.34 -37.54 -1.79
N ASN A 346 0.69 -37.27 -2.59
CA ASN A 346 1.25 -38.21 -3.55
C ASN A 346 1.76 -39.52 -2.90
N LYS A 347 2.09 -39.50 -1.61
CA LYS A 347 2.45 -40.69 -0.83
C LYS A 347 2.05 -40.54 0.63
N GLN A 348 1.86 -41.66 1.30
CA GLN A 348 1.64 -41.67 2.75
C GLN A 348 2.88 -41.08 3.46
N ARG A 349 2.62 -40.25 4.47
CA ARG A 349 3.66 -39.59 5.30
C ARG A 349 3.66 -40.12 6.71
N SER A 350 4.82 -40.10 7.33
CA SER A 350 4.98 -40.40 8.75
C SER A 350 5.43 -39.13 9.51
N TYR A 351 5.35 -39.14 10.81
CA TYR A 351 5.85 -38.06 11.66
C TYR A 351 7.33 -37.72 11.45
N ARG A 352 8.13 -38.66 10.90
CA ARG A 352 9.56 -38.48 10.58
C ARG A 352 9.77 -37.68 9.30
N ASP A 353 8.76 -37.60 8.42
CA ASP A 353 8.81 -36.79 7.20
C ASP A 353 8.55 -35.30 7.46
N LEU A 354 8.06 -34.94 8.66
CA LEU A 354 7.70 -33.58 9.02
C LEU A 354 8.74 -32.94 9.97
N PRO A 355 9.02 -31.62 9.81
CA PRO A 355 8.34 -30.67 8.96
C PRO A 355 8.70 -30.86 7.49
N LEU A 356 7.71 -30.74 6.60
CA LEU A 356 7.92 -30.74 5.17
C LEU A 356 7.73 -29.28 4.67
N ARG A 357 8.77 -28.70 4.12
CA ARG A 357 8.79 -27.30 3.68
C ARG A 357 8.81 -27.23 2.16
N TYR A 358 7.67 -26.94 1.54
CA TYR A 358 7.59 -26.67 0.12
C TYR A 358 7.71 -25.18 -0.17
N ASN A 359 8.36 -24.83 -1.29
CA ASN A 359 8.36 -23.49 -1.86
C ASN A 359 8.10 -23.54 -3.37
N GLU A 360 7.68 -22.40 -3.92
CA GLU A 360 7.52 -22.23 -5.37
C GLU A 360 7.64 -20.73 -5.74
N THR A 361 8.41 -20.44 -6.79
CA THR A 361 8.30 -19.19 -7.54
C THR A 361 7.08 -19.33 -8.45
N SER A 362 5.94 -18.84 -7.98
CA SER A 362 4.61 -19.19 -8.49
C SER A 362 3.97 -18.03 -9.21
N THR A 363 3.54 -18.24 -10.45
CA THR A 363 2.72 -17.27 -11.19
C THR A 363 1.24 -17.46 -10.83
N LEU A 364 0.58 -16.40 -10.42
CA LEU A 364 -0.81 -16.36 -9.99
C LEU A 364 -1.62 -15.36 -10.80
N PHE A 365 -2.93 -15.56 -10.80
CA PHE A 365 -3.88 -14.77 -11.59
C PHE A 365 -5.07 -14.38 -10.72
N ARG A 366 -5.36 -13.07 -10.64
CA ARG A 366 -6.51 -12.54 -9.92
C ARG A 366 -7.28 -11.57 -10.78
N ASN A 367 -8.58 -11.74 -10.87
CA ASN A 367 -9.46 -10.88 -11.65
C ASN A 367 -9.78 -9.59 -10.88
N GLU A 368 -8.73 -8.77 -10.69
CA GLU A 368 -8.84 -7.49 -9.97
C GLU A 368 -9.75 -6.50 -10.71
N ALA A 369 -10.57 -5.75 -9.97
CA ALA A 369 -11.42 -4.71 -10.53
C ALA A 369 -10.57 -3.55 -11.08
N SER A 370 -11.08 -2.87 -12.11
CA SER A 370 -10.33 -1.81 -12.81
C SER A 370 -9.90 -0.65 -11.91
N GLY A 371 -10.70 -0.32 -10.88
CA GLY A 371 -10.40 0.74 -9.93
C GLY A 371 -9.34 0.39 -8.87
N GLU A 372 -9.01 -0.88 -8.72
CA GLU A 372 -8.06 -1.35 -7.69
C GLU A 372 -6.65 -1.52 -8.23
N MET A 373 -6.49 -1.63 -9.55
CA MET A 373 -5.19 -1.83 -10.19
C MET A 373 -4.31 -0.59 -10.11
N HIS A 374 -3.05 -0.77 -9.70
CA HIS A 374 -2.10 0.33 -9.57
C HIS A 374 -0.67 -0.11 -9.91
N GLY A 375 -0.16 0.35 -11.07
CA GLY A 375 1.21 0.11 -11.51
C GLY A 375 1.63 -1.35 -11.43
N LEU A 376 2.70 -1.64 -10.69
CA LEU A 376 3.16 -2.99 -10.36
C LEU A 376 2.67 -3.47 -8.97
N THR A 377 2.04 -2.62 -8.16
CA THR A 377 1.65 -2.97 -6.79
C THR A 377 0.39 -3.84 -6.74
N ARG A 378 -0.55 -3.64 -7.68
CA ARG A 378 -1.75 -4.47 -7.80
C ARG A 378 -2.05 -4.77 -9.27
N VAL A 379 -1.86 -6.01 -9.66
CA VAL A 379 -1.90 -6.49 -11.03
C VAL A 379 -2.71 -7.79 -11.15
N ARG A 380 -3.15 -8.13 -12.36
CA ARG A 380 -3.97 -9.34 -12.62
C ARG A 380 -3.16 -10.61 -12.76
N GLN A 381 -1.90 -10.49 -13.19
CA GLN A 381 -0.92 -11.57 -13.24
C GLN A 381 0.33 -11.14 -12.49
N PHE A 382 0.79 -11.95 -11.56
CA PHE A 382 1.98 -11.68 -10.77
C PHE A 382 2.71 -12.96 -10.39
N THR A 383 3.98 -12.82 -10.06
CA THR A 383 4.82 -13.92 -9.57
C THR A 383 5.11 -13.72 -8.09
N ILE A 384 4.98 -14.77 -7.29
CA ILE A 384 5.15 -14.70 -5.84
C ILE A 384 6.17 -15.74 -5.35
N SER A 385 6.98 -15.39 -4.36
CA SER A 385 7.82 -16.33 -3.61
C SER A 385 6.99 -16.92 -2.47
N GLU A 386 6.27 -17.99 -2.71
CA GLU A 386 5.44 -18.59 -1.68
C GLU A 386 5.85 -20.01 -1.32
N GLY A 387 5.44 -20.44 -0.14
CA GLY A 387 5.67 -21.79 0.32
C GLY A 387 4.68 -22.21 1.39
N HIS A 388 4.52 -23.54 1.49
CA HIS A 388 3.63 -24.16 2.46
C HIS A 388 4.42 -25.17 3.26
N LEU A 389 4.45 -24.99 4.58
CA LEU A 389 5.07 -25.92 5.50
C LEU A 389 3.98 -26.81 6.08
N ILE A 390 4.14 -28.10 5.91
CA ILE A 390 3.26 -29.09 6.53
C ILE A 390 3.98 -29.59 7.77
N VAL A 391 3.41 -29.36 8.94
CA VAL A 391 4.06 -29.52 10.22
C VAL A 391 3.20 -30.32 11.20
N ARG A 392 3.83 -30.95 12.19
CA ARG A 392 3.10 -31.47 13.34
C ARG A 392 2.71 -30.32 14.28
N PRO A 393 1.63 -30.44 15.06
CA PRO A 393 1.23 -29.41 16.02
C PRO A 393 2.38 -28.96 16.96
N ASP A 394 3.20 -29.88 17.43
CA ASP A 394 4.36 -29.60 18.30
C ASP A 394 5.51 -28.84 17.62
N GLN A 395 5.53 -28.80 16.29
CA GLN A 395 6.53 -28.08 15.51
C GLN A 395 6.08 -26.66 15.14
N MET A 396 4.79 -26.36 15.23
CA MET A 396 4.17 -25.17 14.65
C MET A 396 4.82 -23.87 15.12
N VAL A 397 4.96 -23.66 16.42
CA VAL A 397 5.56 -22.44 16.99
C VAL A 397 6.98 -22.22 16.48
N LYS A 398 7.79 -23.30 16.45
CA LYS A 398 9.17 -23.20 15.96
C LYS A 398 9.23 -22.84 14.50
N GLU A 399 8.47 -23.53 13.65
CA GLU A 399 8.47 -23.32 12.21
C GLU A 399 7.91 -21.94 11.85
N PHE A 400 6.94 -21.43 12.61
CA PHE A 400 6.40 -20.08 12.44
C PHE A 400 7.46 -19.01 12.77
N LYS A 401 8.23 -19.19 13.84
CA LYS A 401 9.38 -18.32 14.18
C LYS A 401 10.46 -18.36 13.08
N ASP A 402 10.75 -19.54 12.53
CA ASP A 402 11.70 -19.68 11.43
C ASP A 402 11.22 -18.94 10.17
N CYS A 403 9.92 -18.94 9.88
CA CYS A 403 9.35 -18.15 8.77
C CYS A 403 9.50 -16.64 8.99
N ILE A 404 9.29 -16.15 10.23
CA ILE A 404 9.53 -14.74 10.57
C ILE A 404 11.01 -14.39 10.40
N ALA A 405 11.91 -15.24 10.87
CA ALA A 405 13.37 -15.04 10.75
C ALA A 405 13.81 -14.99 9.28
N LEU A 406 13.24 -15.84 8.41
CA LEU A 406 13.49 -15.79 6.97
C LEU A 406 13.01 -14.47 6.34
N ALA A 407 11.81 -14.00 6.71
CA ALA A 407 11.29 -12.72 6.24
C ALA A 407 12.20 -11.55 6.68
N GLN A 408 12.62 -11.53 7.94
CA GLN A 408 13.55 -10.51 8.46
C GLN A 408 14.90 -10.53 7.73
N TYR A 409 15.47 -11.71 7.48
CA TYR A 409 16.69 -11.85 6.67
C TYR A 409 16.51 -11.27 5.26
N CYS A 410 15.38 -11.53 4.63
CA CYS A 410 15.08 -10.97 3.30
C CYS A 410 14.97 -9.45 3.33
N LEU A 411 14.23 -8.88 4.29
CA LEU A 411 14.08 -7.44 4.47
C LEU A 411 15.42 -6.74 4.72
N GLN A 412 16.25 -7.31 5.58
CA GLN A 412 17.58 -6.81 5.89
C GLN A 412 18.49 -6.82 4.65
N THR A 413 18.48 -7.92 3.88
CA THR A 413 19.26 -8.04 2.64
C THR A 413 18.84 -7.03 1.58
N LEU A 414 17.54 -6.70 1.53
CA LEU A 414 17.00 -5.66 0.65
C LEU A 414 17.22 -4.23 1.19
N GLY A 415 17.64 -4.07 2.45
CA GLY A 415 17.87 -2.79 3.11
C GLY A 415 16.59 -2.01 3.41
N VAL A 416 15.52 -2.72 3.73
CA VAL A 416 14.15 -2.17 3.93
C VAL A 416 13.56 -2.58 5.29
N GLU A 417 14.36 -3.14 6.18
CA GLU A 417 13.95 -3.62 7.50
C GLU A 417 13.31 -2.53 8.37
N GLU A 418 13.79 -1.28 8.26
CA GLU A 418 13.28 -0.14 9.03
C GLU A 418 12.01 0.48 8.42
N ASP A 419 11.61 0.07 7.21
CA ASP A 419 10.49 0.67 6.47
C ASP A 419 9.18 -0.13 6.61
N VAL A 420 9.17 -1.17 7.44
CA VAL A 420 8.02 -2.07 7.58
C VAL A 420 7.38 -2.01 8.95
N THR A 421 6.10 -2.35 8.97
CA THR A 421 5.28 -2.55 10.18
C THR A 421 4.73 -3.97 10.21
N TYR A 422 4.53 -4.50 11.41
CA TYR A 422 3.99 -5.85 11.61
C TYR A 422 2.57 -5.76 12.13
N HIS A 423 1.67 -6.56 11.57
CA HIS A 423 0.25 -6.59 11.88
C HIS A 423 -0.19 -8.01 12.18
N LEU A 424 -0.81 -8.23 13.34
CA LEU A 424 -1.55 -9.45 13.62
C LEU A 424 -2.97 -9.28 13.10
N SER A 425 -3.25 -9.90 11.94
CA SER A 425 -4.56 -9.88 11.31
C SER A 425 -5.44 -10.97 11.92
N LYS A 426 -6.50 -10.54 12.59
CA LYS A 426 -7.40 -11.33 13.41
C LYS A 426 -8.73 -11.59 12.73
N TRP A 427 -9.44 -12.62 13.15
CA TRP A 427 -10.81 -12.83 12.75
C TRP A 427 -11.76 -11.80 13.38
N ASP A 428 -12.96 -11.67 12.79
CA ASP A 428 -14.02 -10.82 13.31
C ASP A 428 -15.13 -11.69 13.89
N PRO A 429 -15.30 -11.75 15.22
CA PRO A 429 -16.35 -12.51 15.87
C PRO A 429 -17.78 -12.07 15.47
N GLU A 430 -17.96 -10.81 15.05
CA GLU A 430 -19.25 -10.26 14.62
C GLU A 430 -19.62 -10.68 13.18
N ASN A 431 -18.63 -11.11 12.39
CA ASN A 431 -18.81 -11.58 11.01
C ASN A 431 -18.43 -13.06 10.85
N ARG A 432 -19.06 -13.90 11.66
CA ARG A 432 -18.75 -15.34 11.76
C ARG A 432 -18.82 -16.09 10.43
N GLU A 433 -19.71 -15.69 9.53
CA GLU A 433 -19.97 -16.37 8.25
C GLU A 433 -18.76 -16.32 7.29
N LYS A 434 -17.85 -15.35 7.49
CA LYS A 434 -16.61 -15.22 6.70
C LYS A 434 -15.59 -16.33 7.02
N TYR A 435 -15.67 -16.99 8.18
CA TYR A 435 -14.59 -17.81 8.73
C TYR A 435 -15.01 -19.25 8.96
N ILE A 436 -14.13 -20.21 8.68
CA ILE A 436 -14.33 -21.63 8.94
C ILE A 436 -13.76 -22.02 10.31
N GLY A 437 -14.14 -23.21 10.84
CA GLY A 437 -13.63 -23.73 12.12
C GLY A 437 -14.37 -23.16 13.36
N GLU A 438 -13.96 -23.51 14.55
CA GLU A 438 -14.60 -23.10 15.80
C GLU A 438 -13.89 -21.88 16.43
N PRO A 439 -14.63 -20.99 17.16
CA PRO A 439 -14.07 -19.78 17.76
C PRO A 439 -12.87 -20.04 18.69
N GLU A 440 -12.88 -21.16 19.39
CA GLU A 440 -11.82 -21.56 20.31
C GLU A 440 -10.48 -21.72 19.58
N VAL A 441 -10.49 -22.36 18.40
CA VAL A 441 -9.29 -22.54 17.55
C VAL A 441 -8.72 -21.21 17.11
N TRP A 442 -9.60 -20.25 16.74
CA TRP A 442 -9.20 -18.91 16.35
C TRP A 442 -8.52 -18.16 17.49
N ASN A 443 -9.16 -18.14 18.67
CA ASN A 443 -8.63 -17.44 19.84
C ASN A 443 -7.30 -18.04 20.32
N GLU A 444 -7.15 -19.36 20.28
CA GLU A 444 -5.90 -20.04 20.64
C GLU A 444 -4.77 -19.70 19.66
N THR A 445 -5.02 -19.81 18.36
CA THR A 445 -4.00 -19.53 17.35
C THR A 445 -3.60 -18.06 17.30
N GLU A 446 -4.51 -17.12 17.52
CA GLU A 446 -4.21 -15.69 17.64
C GLU A 446 -3.32 -15.40 18.87
N GLU A 447 -3.61 -16.06 20.00
CA GLU A 447 -2.80 -15.91 21.22
C GLU A 447 -1.39 -16.47 21.01
N ASP A 448 -1.25 -17.63 20.36
CA ASP A 448 0.05 -18.22 20.03
C ASP A 448 0.88 -17.26 19.15
N ILE A 449 0.29 -16.66 18.12
CA ILE A 449 0.99 -15.68 17.26
C ILE A 449 1.38 -14.43 18.07
N ARG A 450 0.48 -13.91 18.91
CA ARG A 450 0.76 -12.77 19.80
C ARG A 450 1.94 -13.06 20.71
N GLN A 451 1.98 -14.25 21.33
CA GLN A 451 3.08 -14.67 22.17
C GLN A 451 4.39 -14.77 21.38
N ILE A 452 4.36 -15.34 20.17
CA ILE A 452 5.55 -15.42 19.29
C ILE A 452 6.12 -14.04 19.00
N LEU A 453 5.28 -13.08 18.57
CA LEU A 453 5.72 -11.73 18.25
C LEU A 453 6.28 -11.00 19.48
N THR A 454 5.67 -11.21 20.64
CA THR A 454 6.12 -10.66 21.92
C THR A 454 7.49 -11.24 22.34
N GLU A 455 7.68 -12.56 22.25
CA GLU A 455 8.94 -13.23 22.58
C GLU A 455 10.09 -12.80 21.65
N LEU A 456 9.77 -12.52 20.38
CA LEU A 456 10.73 -12.01 19.39
C LEU A 456 10.99 -10.50 19.54
N ASN A 457 10.32 -9.82 20.48
CA ASN A 457 10.37 -8.37 20.67
C ASN A 457 10.04 -7.56 19.41
N ILE A 458 9.12 -8.05 18.59
CA ILE A 458 8.64 -7.37 17.39
C ILE A 458 7.46 -6.47 17.77
N PRO A 459 7.54 -5.14 17.58
CA PRO A 459 6.38 -4.27 17.74
C PRO A 459 5.34 -4.56 16.66
N PHE A 460 4.07 -4.73 17.05
CA PHE A 460 2.98 -5.03 16.12
C PHE A 460 1.67 -4.34 16.53
N THR A 461 0.75 -4.22 15.58
CA THR A 461 -0.65 -3.83 15.79
C THR A 461 -1.57 -5.03 15.57
N GLU A 462 -2.80 -4.96 16.04
CA GLU A 462 -3.82 -5.99 15.85
C GLU A 462 -4.97 -5.44 15.03
N ASP A 463 -5.27 -6.09 13.91
CA ASP A 463 -6.27 -5.67 12.94
C ASP A 463 -7.40 -6.72 12.87
N VAL A 464 -8.56 -6.37 13.41
CA VAL A 464 -9.75 -7.23 13.44
C VAL A 464 -10.42 -7.25 12.07
N GLY A 465 -10.82 -8.45 11.61
CA GLY A 465 -11.50 -8.62 10.32
C GLY A 465 -10.58 -8.89 9.13
N GLU A 466 -9.26 -8.75 9.32
CA GLU A 466 -8.25 -8.86 8.25
C GLU A 466 -7.67 -10.28 8.08
N ALA A 467 -8.03 -11.23 8.94
CA ALA A 467 -7.61 -12.62 8.80
C ALA A 467 -8.14 -13.28 7.52
N ALA A 468 -7.40 -14.27 7.02
CA ALA A 468 -7.93 -15.18 5.99
C ALA A 468 -9.08 -16.01 6.55
N PHE A 469 -9.96 -16.53 5.69
CA PHE A 469 -11.13 -17.30 6.14
C PHE A 469 -10.77 -18.62 6.87
N TYR A 470 -9.53 -19.08 6.75
CA TYR A 470 -9.00 -20.32 7.29
C TYR A 470 -7.95 -20.16 8.39
N GLY A 471 -7.57 -18.95 8.76
CA GLY A 471 -6.59 -18.75 9.84
C GLY A 471 -6.07 -17.31 9.99
N PRO A 472 -5.58 -16.95 11.18
CA PRO A 472 -4.95 -15.69 11.45
C PRO A 472 -3.58 -15.59 10.76
N LYS A 473 -3.07 -14.37 10.62
CA LYS A 473 -1.82 -14.13 9.90
C LYS A 473 -1.02 -12.98 10.50
N VAL A 474 0.28 -13.02 10.26
CA VAL A 474 1.17 -11.86 10.40
C VAL A 474 1.37 -11.26 9.03
N ASP A 475 0.90 -10.03 8.85
CA ASP A 475 1.20 -9.22 7.68
C ASP A 475 2.37 -8.28 7.99
N ILE A 476 3.34 -8.25 7.09
CA ILE A 476 4.44 -7.29 7.12
C ILE A 476 4.18 -6.27 6.02
N ASN A 477 3.80 -5.07 6.44
CA ASN A 477 3.39 -4.00 5.56
C ASN A 477 4.52 -3.01 5.34
N ALA A 478 4.61 -2.46 4.14
CA ALA A 478 5.51 -1.37 3.80
C ALA A 478 4.72 -0.13 3.38
N LYS A 479 5.19 1.04 3.79
CA LYS A 479 4.65 2.31 3.31
C LYS A 479 5.22 2.64 1.95
N ASN A 480 4.33 2.85 0.97
CA ASN A 480 4.71 3.39 -0.32
C ASN A 480 5.07 4.89 -0.20
N VAL A 481 5.54 5.50 -1.29
CA VAL A 481 5.95 6.92 -1.29
C VAL A 481 4.84 7.90 -0.92
N TYR A 482 3.58 7.51 -1.06
CA TYR A 482 2.41 8.31 -0.69
C TYR A 482 1.97 8.09 0.77
N GLY A 483 2.66 7.21 1.51
CA GLY A 483 2.37 6.89 2.90
C GLY A 483 1.29 5.83 3.11
N LYS A 484 0.74 5.25 2.04
CA LYS A 484 -0.20 4.12 2.12
C LYS A 484 0.57 2.83 2.41
N GLU A 485 0.04 2.02 3.30
CA GLU A 485 0.59 0.70 3.60
C GLU A 485 0.11 -0.34 2.60
N ASP A 486 1.04 -1.12 2.07
CA ASP A 486 0.78 -2.28 1.21
C ASP A 486 1.43 -3.51 1.85
N THR A 487 0.68 -4.61 1.94
CA THR A 487 1.21 -5.87 2.46
C THR A 487 2.26 -6.45 1.52
N MET A 488 3.47 -6.63 2.02
CA MET A 488 4.61 -7.18 1.27
C MET A 488 4.78 -8.67 1.53
N ILE A 489 4.82 -9.07 2.79
CA ILE A 489 5.05 -10.45 3.23
C ILE A 489 3.90 -10.86 4.13
N THR A 490 3.45 -12.09 3.97
CA THR A 490 2.42 -12.69 4.83
C THR A 490 2.87 -14.05 5.33
N ILE A 491 2.63 -14.33 6.62
CA ILE A 491 2.84 -15.64 7.24
C ILE A 491 1.53 -16.01 7.95
N GLN A 492 0.88 -17.11 7.53
CA GLN A 492 -0.44 -17.49 7.99
C GLN A 492 -0.41 -18.82 8.73
N TRP A 493 -1.15 -18.89 9.82
CA TRP A 493 -1.34 -20.10 10.59
C TRP A 493 -2.64 -20.79 10.18
N ASP A 494 -2.56 -22.00 9.67
CA ASP A 494 -3.69 -22.76 9.17
C ASP A 494 -3.77 -24.12 9.89
N ALA A 495 -4.77 -24.27 10.75
CA ALA A 495 -5.08 -25.50 11.45
C ALA A 495 -6.29 -26.25 10.82
N LEU A 496 -6.84 -25.78 9.70
CA LEU A 496 -8.16 -26.17 9.22
C LEU A 496 -8.15 -26.81 7.82
N LEU A 497 -7.39 -26.30 6.86
CA LEU A 497 -7.43 -26.80 5.47
C LEU A 497 -6.90 -28.23 5.30
N ALA A 498 -6.05 -28.71 6.20
CA ALA A 498 -5.60 -30.09 6.18
C ALA A 498 -6.76 -31.10 6.28
N GLU A 499 -7.84 -30.75 6.97
CA GLU A 499 -9.04 -31.58 7.07
C GLU A 499 -9.80 -31.61 5.75
N GLN A 500 -10.00 -30.47 5.10
CA GLN A 500 -10.72 -30.38 3.81
C GLN A 500 -10.06 -31.20 2.70
N PHE A 501 -8.73 -31.29 2.72
CA PHE A 501 -7.93 -32.08 1.76
C PHE A 501 -7.68 -33.51 2.23
N ASP A 502 -8.25 -33.96 3.35
CA ASP A 502 -7.98 -35.26 3.99
C ASP A 502 -6.47 -35.55 4.15
N MET A 503 -5.69 -34.51 4.46
CA MET A 503 -4.24 -34.65 4.74
C MET A 503 -4.05 -35.24 6.12
N TYR A 504 -3.14 -36.23 6.24
CA TYR A 504 -2.74 -36.81 7.51
C TYR A 504 -1.30 -37.36 7.42
N TYR A 505 -0.69 -37.55 8.55
CA TYR A 505 0.53 -38.33 8.71
C TYR A 505 0.31 -39.44 9.72
N ILE A 506 1.16 -40.45 9.70
CA ILE A 506 1.16 -41.53 10.70
C ILE A 506 2.11 -41.15 11.82
N ASP A 507 1.59 -41.10 13.04
CA ASP A 507 2.37 -40.79 14.23
C ASP A 507 3.26 -41.99 14.70
N GLU A 508 3.93 -41.85 15.82
CA GLU A 508 4.78 -42.89 16.41
C GLU A 508 3.99 -44.09 16.93
N ASN A 509 2.69 -43.94 17.18
CA ASN A 509 1.81 -45.00 17.65
C ASN A 509 1.09 -45.71 16.49
N GLY A 510 1.28 -45.25 15.25
CA GLY A 510 0.62 -45.80 14.09
C GLY A 510 -0.75 -45.15 13.79
N GLU A 511 -1.11 -44.09 14.50
CA GLU A 511 -2.36 -43.39 14.36
C GLU A 511 -2.31 -42.28 13.29
N LYS A 512 -3.48 -42.01 12.66
CA LYS A 512 -3.61 -40.90 11.72
C LYS A 512 -3.79 -39.59 12.48
N VAL A 513 -2.90 -38.62 12.23
CA VAL A 513 -2.94 -37.30 12.83
C VAL A 513 -3.00 -36.23 11.73
N ARG A 514 -3.81 -35.20 11.92
CA ARG A 514 -3.89 -34.04 11.02
C ARG A 514 -2.66 -33.14 11.21
N PRO A 515 -1.95 -32.78 10.15
CA PRO A 515 -0.89 -31.76 10.23
C PRO A 515 -1.51 -30.36 10.32
N TYR A 516 -0.73 -29.39 10.78
CA TYR A 516 -0.97 -27.98 10.59
C TYR A 516 -0.21 -27.48 9.37
N ILE A 517 -0.59 -26.33 8.85
CA ILE A 517 0.00 -25.75 7.67
C ILE A 517 0.43 -24.31 7.98
N ILE A 518 1.62 -23.91 7.53
CA ILE A 518 2.03 -22.52 7.50
C ILE A 518 2.09 -22.08 6.04
N HIS A 519 1.31 -21.05 5.68
CA HIS A 519 1.47 -20.38 4.41
C HIS A 519 2.43 -19.21 4.62
N ARG A 520 3.42 -19.07 3.78
CA ARG A 520 4.37 -17.97 3.92
C ARG A 520 4.86 -17.45 2.56
N THR A 521 5.30 -16.22 2.55
CA THR A 521 6.09 -15.65 1.46
C THR A 521 7.44 -15.20 1.97
N SER A 522 8.49 -15.20 1.13
CA SER A 522 9.82 -14.71 1.51
C SER A 522 9.98 -13.21 1.27
N ILE A 523 9.60 -12.74 0.07
CA ILE A 523 9.56 -11.31 -0.30
C ILE A 523 8.20 -10.93 -0.91
N GLY A 524 7.23 -11.84 -0.90
CA GLY A 524 5.91 -11.64 -1.50
C GLY A 524 5.93 -11.66 -3.02
N CYS A 525 5.15 -10.77 -3.62
CA CYS A 525 5.02 -10.62 -5.06
C CYS A 525 6.21 -9.86 -5.64
N TYR A 526 6.90 -10.44 -6.63
CA TYR A 526 8.09 -9.85 -7.25
C TYR A 526 7.80 -8.51 -7.94
N GLU A 527 6.66 -8.37 -8.59
CA GLU A 527 6.24 -7.12 -9.23
C GLU A 527 6.03 -6.00 -8.18
N ARG A 528 5.34 -6.30 -7.07
CA ARG A 528 5.15 -5.34 -5.96
C ARG A 528 6.47 -5.02 -5.27
N THR A 529 7.33 -6.00 -5.05
CA THR A 529 8.66 -5.80 -4.47
C THR A 529 9.53 -4.94 -5.40
N LEU A 530 9.47 -5.15 -6.72
CA LEU A 530 10.15 -4.29 -7.68
C LEU A 530 9.64 -2.84 -7.60
N ALA A 531 8.32 -2.62 -7.53
CA ALA A 531 7.75 -1.29 -7.35
C ALA A 531 8.29 -0.61 -6.09
N TRP A 532 8.25 -1.31 -4.97
CA TRP A 532 8.73 -0.79 -3.70
C TRP A 532 10.23 -0.47 -3.71
N LEU A 533 11.05 -1.34 -4.28
CA LEU A 533 12.49 -1.08 -4.42
C LEU A 533 12.79 0.08 -5.38
N ILE A 534 12.00 0.26 -6.46
CA ILE A 534 12.10 1.44 -7.32
C ILE A 534 11.86 2.71 -6.50
N GLU A 535 10.81 2.73 -5.68
CA GLU A 535 10.46 3.86 -4.82
C GLU A 535 11.51 4.10 -3.72
N LYS A 536 11.94 3.05 -3.02
CA LYS A 536 12.94 3.12 -1.96
C LYS A 536 14.26 3.70 -2.45
N TYR A 537 14.75 3.18 -3.57
CA TYR A 537 16.06 3.54 -4.12
C TYR A 537 16.00 4.62 -5.22
N ALA A 538 14.82 5.18 -5.53
CA ALA A 538 14.61 6.08 -6.65
C ALA A 538 15.24 5.52 -7.96
N GLY A 539 15.10 4.21 -8.18
CA GLY A 539 15.66 3.46 -9.30
C GLY A 539 17.15 3.12 -9.19
N ALA A 540 17.88 3.65 -8.20
CA ALA A 540 19.31 3.42 -8.00
C ALA A 540 19.57 2.20 -7.10
N PHE A 541 19.22 1.00 -7.56
CA PHE A 541 19.33 -0.26 -6.81
C PHE A 541 20.74 -0.53 -6.28
N PRO A 542 20.88 -1.28 -5.16
CA PRO A 542 22.17 -1.86 -4.77
C PRO A 542 22.85 -2.57 -5.93
N THR A 543 24.17 -2.58 -5.96
CA THR A 543 24.96 -3.09 -7.10
C THR A 543 24.58 -4.50 -7.50
N TRP A 544 24.30 -5.38 -6.54
CA TRP A 544 23.92 -6.76 -6.82
C TRP A 544 22.57 -6.91 -7.54
N LEU A 545 21.65 -5.95 -7.36
CA LEU A 545 20.34 -5.91 -8.05
C LEU A 545 20.36 -5.10 -9.34
N SER A 546 21.30 -4.18 -9.51
CA SER A 546 21.33 -3.29 -10.69
C SER A 546 21.33 -4.08 -12.00
N PRO A 547 20.48 -3.71 -12.99
CA PRO A 547 20.44 -4.39 -14.29
C PRO A 547 21.82 -4.39 -14.98
N GLU A 548 22.47 -3.24 -14.98
CA GLU A 548 23.85 -3.02 -15.36
C GLU A 548 24.64 -2.58 -14.15
N GLN A 549 25.76 -3.23 -13.86
CA GLN A 549 26.60 -2.95 -12.68
C GLN A 549 27.77 -2.05 -13.01
N VAL A 550 28.29 -2.17 -14.22
CA VAL A 550 29.48 -1.44 -14.71
C VAL A 550 29.24 -1.00 -16.13
N ARG A 551 29.54 0.26 -16.44
CA ARG A 551 29.62 0.77 -17.80
C ARG A 551 31.05 1.19 -18.12
N VAL A 552 31.66 0.61 -19.16
CA VAL A 552 33.01 0.99 -19.62
C VAL A 552 32.86 2.13 -20.61
N LEU A 553 33.59 3.22 -20.37
CA LEU A 553 33.48 4.46 -21.11
C LEU A 553 34.81 4.82 -21.78
N PRO A 554 35.09 4.39 -23.03
CA PRO A 554 36.26 4.82 -23.76
C PRO A 554 36.15 6.31 -24.10
N ILE A 555 37.25 7.07 -23.88
CA ILE A 555 37.30 8.51 -24.15
C ILE A 555 37.28 8.85 -25.63
N SER A 556 37.67 7.88 -26.49
CA SER A 556 37.57 7.94 -27.95
C SER A 556 37.54 6.53 -28.53
N GLU A 557 37.18 6.42 -29.81
CA GLU A 557 37.15 5.17 -30.55
C GLU A 557 38.49 4.41 -30.58
N LYS A 558 39.62 5.12 -30.41
CA LYS A 558 40.95 4.53 -30.37
C LYS A 558 41.11 3.50 -29.22
N TYR A 559 40.37 3.65 -28.16
CA TYR A 559 40.45 2.81 -26.95
C TYR A 559 39.35 1.79 -26.84
N LEU A 560 38.59 1.55 -27.93
CA LEU A 560 37.51 0.55 -27.97
C LEU A 560 38.03 -0.88 -27.75
N ASP A 561 39.17 -1.21 -28.32
CA ASP A 561 39.76 -2.55 -28.17
C ASP A 561 40.11 -2.82 -26.69
N TYR A 562 40.71 -1.83 -26.02
CA TYR A 562 40.96 -1.94 -24.59
C TYR A 562 39.68 -1.97 -23.76
N ALA A 563 38.69 -1.12 -24.07
CA ALA A 563 37.39 -1.14 -23.41
C ALA A 563 36.69 -2.51 -23.55
N ASN A 564 36.73 -3.12 -24.73
CA ASN A 564 36.19 -4.46 -24.97
C ASN A 564 36.93 -5.52 -24.16
N SER A 565 38.27 -5.45 -24.06
CA SER A 565 39.06 -6.38 -23.24
C SER A 565 38.70 -6.27 -21.75
N VAL A 566 38.43 -5.06 -21.26
CA VAL A 566 37.93 -4.80 -19.90
C VAL A 566 36.54 -5.42 -19.72
N GLU A 567 35.64 -5.21 -20.68
CA GLU A 567 34.29 -5.80 -20.66
C GLU A 567 34.33 -7.34 -20.62
N GLU A 568 35.17 -7.96 -21.44
CA GLU A 568 35.34 -9.42 -21.48
C GLU A 568 35.77 -9.96 -20.12
N LYS A 569 36.74 -9.34 -19.45
CA LYS A 569 37.19 -9.73 -18.12
C LYS A 569 36.08 -9.56 -17.06
N LEU A 570 35.34 -8.46 -17.11
CA LEU A 570 34.18 -8.24 -16.22
C LEU A 570 33.13 -9.32 -16.41
N LYS A 571 32.74 -9.63 -17.66
CA LYS A 571 31.76 -10.68 -17.99
C LYS A 571 32.23 -12.08 -17.57
N ALA A 572 33.54 -12.38 -17.72
CA ALA A 572 34.11 -13.65 -17.27
C ALA A 572 33.98 -13.85 -15.74
N ASN A 573 33.87 -12.77 -14.97
CA ASN A 573 33.63 -12.77 -13.53
C ASN A 573 32.15 -12.62 -13.15
N GLY A 574 31.23 -12.75 -14.11
CA GLY A 574 29.77 -12.68 -13.88
C GLY A 574 29.23 -11.27 -13.63
N ILE A 575 30.02 -10.22 -13.92
CA ILE A 575 29.60 -8.83 -13.75
C ILE A 575 28.79 -8.40 -14.97
N ARG A 576 27.61 -7.81 -14.72
CA ARG A 576 26.73 -7.25 -15.77
C ARG A 576 27.28 -5.91 -16.22
N CYS A 577 27.82 -5.85 -17.41
CA CYS A 577 28.47 -4.65 -17.93
C CYS A 577 28.24 -4.45 -19.44
N SER A 578 28.49 -3.24 -19.89
CA SER A 578 28.50 -2.87 -21.30
C SER A 578 29.60 -1.84 -21.58
N VAL A 579 29.97 -1.70 -22.88
CA VAL A 579 30.82 -0.63 -23.38
C VAL A 579 29.97 0.40 -24.09
N ASP A 580 30.13 1.68 -23.74
CA ASP A 580 29.55 2.79 -24.50
C ASP A 580 30.43 3.13 -25.72
N SER A 581 30.17 2.44 -26.82
CA SER A 581 30.95 2.59 -28.06
C SER A 581 30.57 3.82 -28.89
N ARG A 582 29.60 4.63 -28.47
CA ARG A 582 29.14 5.81 -29.23
C ARG A 582 30.28 6.85 -29.38
N SER A 583 30.29 7.54 -30.52
CA SER A 583 31.24 8.62 -30.79
C SER A 583 30.78 9.93 -30.12
N GLU A 584 30.78 9.92 -28.77
CA GLU A 584 30.28 11.02 -27.92
C GLU A 584 31.35 11.49 -26.94
N LYS A 585 31.26 12.74 -26.48
CA LYS A 585 32.18 13.30 -25.47
C LYS A 585 32.04 12.51 -24.16
N ILE A 586 33.15 12.27 -23.48
CA ILE A 586 33.19 11.52 -22.23
C ILE A 586 32.23 12.08 -21.16
N GLY A 587 32.09 13.40 -21.05
CA GLY A 587 31.16 14.03 -20.14
C GLY A 587 29.70 13.67 -20.43
N TYR A 588 29.33 13.52 -21.70
CA TYR A 588 28.00 13.07 -22.11
C TYR A 588 27.76 11.60 -21.72
N LYS A 589 28.73 10.72 -22.01
CA LYS A 589 28.66 9.30 -21.64
C LYS A 589 28.52 9.11 -20.11
N ILE A 590 29.28 9.87 -19.32
CA ILE A 590 29.19 9.86 -17.85
C ILE A 590 27.79 10.31 -17.40
N ARG A 591 27.24 11.38 -18.00
CA ARG A 591 25.90 11.88 -17.67
C ARG A 591 24.83 10.84 -17.97
N GLU A 592 24.88 10.20 -19.12
CA GLU A 592 23.93 9.14 -19.51
C GLU A 592 23.98 7.94 -18.55
N ALA A 593 25.19 7.46 -18.21
CA ALA A 593 25.36 6.39 -17.25
C ALA A 593 24.78 6.75 -15.85
N ARG A 594 24.93 8.00 -15.43
CA ARG A 594 24.33 8.51 -14.18
C ARG A 594 22.80 8.55 -14.25
N LEU A 595 22.23 8.98 -15.38
CA LEU A 595 20.77 8.97 -15.59
C LEU A 595 20.21 7.55 -15.55
N GLN A 596 20.94 6.58 -16.10
CA GLN A 596 20.60 5.14 -16.04
C GLN A 596 20.89 4.50 -14.67
N LYS A 597 21.36 5.27 -13.69
CA LYS A 597 21.66 4.81 -12.33
C LYS A 597 22.71 3.71 -12.24
N THR A 598 23.58 3.59 -13.25
CA THR A 598 24.69 2.60 -13.26
C THR A 598 25.60 2.81 -12.05
N PRO A 599 25.86 1.75 -11.23
CA PRO A 599 26.68 1.87 -10.02
C PRO A 599 28.11 2.34 -10.27
N TYR A 600 28.75 1.77 -11.27
CA TYR A 600 30.15 2.04 -11.60
C TYR A 600 30.35 2.38 -13.08
N MET A 601 31.22 3.33 -13.33
CA MET A 601 31.72 3.71 -14.65
C MET A 601 33.23 3.53 -14.65
N LEU A 602 33.77 2.83 -15.65
CA LEU A 602 35.20 2.66 -15.86
C LEU A 602 35.59 3.51 -17.07
N VAL A 603 36.24 4.62 -16.83
CA VAL A 603 36.78 5.49 -17.90
C VAL A 603 38.12 4.94 -18.35
N VAL A 604 38.27 4.77 -19.65
CA VAL A 604 39.51 4.25 -20.27
C VAL A 604 39.98 5.13 -21.40
N GLY A 605 41.25 5.42 -21.38
CA GLY A 605 41.95 6.24 -22.35
C GLY A 605 43.39 5.76 -22.55
N GLN A 606 44.25 6.61 -23.08
CA GLN A 606 45.64 6.28 -23.38
C GLN A 606 46.41 5.82 -22.13
N LYS A 607 46.27 6.53 -21.05
CA LYS A 607 46.96 6.23 -19.80
C LYS A 607 46.53 4.88 -19.24
N GLU A 608 45.21 4.66 -19.21
CA GLU A 608 44.61 3.42 -18.69
C GLU A 608 45.05 2.20 -19.51
N GLU A 609 45.09 2.33 -20.84
CA GLU A 609 45.55 1.27 -21.74
C GLU A 609 47.03 0.97 -21.57
N GLU A 610 47.91 2.01 -21.53
CA GLU A 610 49.35 1.86 -21.38
C GLU A 610 49.76 1.25 -20.03
N GLU A 611 49.02 1.62 -18.94
CA GLU A 611 49.28 1.13 -17.57
C GLU A 611 48.52 -0.12 -17.22
N GLY A 612 47.55 -0.56 -18.02
CA GLY A 612 46.68 -1.72 -17.75
C GLY A 612 45.73 -1.50 -16.57
N VAL A 613 45.25 -0.26 -16.37
CA VAL A 613 44.40 0.17 -15.29
C VAL A 613 43.04 0.66 -15.79
N VAL A 614 42.13 0.98 -14.87
CA VAL A 614 40.85 1.63 -15.16
C VAL A 614 40.64 2.81 -14.20
N SER A 615 40.10 3.92 -14.71
CA SER A 615 39.72 5.07 -13.88
C SER A 615 38.30 4.87 -13.42
N VAL A 616 38.10 4.60 -12.12
CA VAL A 616 36.84 4.24 -11.52
C VAL A 616 36.04 5.46 -11.10
N ARG A 617 34.78 5.50 -11.49
CA ARG A 617 33.78 6.45 -10.99
C ARG A 617 32.58 5.69 -10.47
N SER A 618 32.22 5.91 -9.23
CA SER A 618 31.00 5.33 -8.66
C SER A 618 29.93 6.39 -8.41
N ARG A 619 28.68 5.95 -8.32
CA ARG A 619 27.60 6.82 -7.86
C ARG A 619 27.67 7.06 -6.34
N PHE A 620 28.49 6.31 -5.62
CA PHE A 620 28.62 6.35 -4.17
C PHE A 620 29.64 7.43 -3.72
N LYS A 621 30.81 7.46 -4.36
CA LYS A 621 31.94 8.34 -3.99
C LYS A 621 32.36 9.31 -5.08
N GLY A 622 31.83 9.18 -6.27
CA GLY A 622 32.22 9.99 -7.42
C GLY A 622 33.49 9.46 -8.09
N ASP A 623 34.50 10.29 -8.26
CA ASP A 623 35.79 9.91 -8.86
C ASP A 623 36.67 9.22 -7.82
N GLU A 624 36.98 7.95 -8.01
CA GLU A 624 37.79 7.13 -7.10
C GLU A 624 39.21 6.93 -7.61
N GLY A 625 39.50 7.51 -8.80
CA GLY A 625 40.84 7.43 -9.40
C GLY A 625 41.15 6.15 -10.15
N ALA A 626 42.41 6.00 -10.55
CA ALA A 626 42.87 4.84 -11.30
C ALA A 626 43.25 3.68 -10.37
N GLN A 627 42.88 2.45 -10.74
CA GLN A 627 43.26 1.23 -10.06
C GLN A 627 43.40 0.07 -11.05
N SER A 628 44.05 -1.01 -10.64
CA SER A 628 44.15 -2.21 -11.49
C SER A 628 42.76 -2.81 -11.70
N LEU A 629 42.51 -3.33 -12.91
CA LEU A 629 41.23 -3.97 -13.23
C LEU A 629 40.95 -5.16 -12.31
N ASP A 630 41.96 -5.95 -11.96
CA ASP A 630 41.81 -7.12 -11.10
C ASP A 630 41.39 -6.72 -9.67
N ALA A 631 41.96 -5.65 -9.11
CA ALA A 631 41.54 -5.11 -7.81
C ALA A 631 40.08 -4.63 -7.84
N PHE A 632 39.69 -3.93 -8.89
CA PHE A 632 38.29 -3.52 -9.07
C PHE A 632 37.35 -4.73 -9.15
N ILE A 633 37.71 -5.76 -9.90
CA ILE A 633 36.92 -7.00 -10.04
C ILE A 633 36.77 -7.69 -8.69
N ASP A 634 37.84 -7.80 -7.91
CA ASP A 634 37.79 -8.43 -6.58
C ASP A 634 36.83 -7.67 -5.64
N ASP A 635 36.92 -6.34 -5.63
CA ASP A 635 36.08 -5.48 -4.79
C ASP A 635 34.61 -5.57 -5.16
N ILE A 636 34.27 -5.42 -6.45
CA ILE A 636 32.87 -5.48 -6.89
C ILE A 636 32.27 -6.89 -6.75
N CYS A 637 33.06 -7.94 -7.01
CA CYS A 637 32.59 -9.31 -6.81
C CYS A 637 32.33 -9.59 -5.32
N LYS A 638 33.13 -9.04 -4.42
CA LYS A 638 32.88 -9.11 -2.98
C LYS A 638 31.57 -8.38 -2.64
N GLU A 639 31.38 -7.15 -3.09
CA GLU A 639 30.16 -6.36 -2.88
C GLU A 639 28.91 -7.10 -3.37
N ILE A 640 28.96 -7.66 -4.60
CA ILE A 640 27.85 -8.44 -5.18
C ILE A 640 27.54 -9.69 -4.35
N ARG A 641 28.56 -10.43 -3.94
CA ARG A 641 28.41 -11.67 -3.18
C ARG A 641 27.84 -11.43 -1.78
N THR A 642 28.31 -10.38 -1.11
CA THR A 642 27.83 -10.02 0.24
C THR A 642 26.51 -9.24 0.19
N LYS A 643 26.02 -8.86 -0.99
CA LYS A 643 24.83 -8.02 -1.21
C LYS A 643 24.91 -6.70 -0.45
N GLU A 644 26.12 -6.12 -0.36
CA GLU A 644 26.38 -4.87 0.35
C GLU A 644 25.52 -3.74 -0.19
N ILE A 645 24.92 -2.96 0.71
CA ILE A 645 24.19 -1.74 0.39
C ILE A 645 25.07 -0.55 0.74
N ARG A 646 25.75 -0.01 -0.27
CA ARG A 646 26.64 1.13 -0.07
C ARG A 646 25.87 2.42 0.13
N LYS A 647 26.32 3.22 1.09
CA LYS A 647 25.79 4.58 1.31
C LYS A 647 26.38 5.54 0.27
N VAL A 648 25.56 6.49 -0.18
CA VAL A 648 26.01 7.57 -1.07
C VAL A 648 26.70 8.64 -0.22
N GLU A 649 28.00 8.81 -0.40
CA GLU A 649 28.82 9.80 0.32
C GLU A 649 28.87 11.15 -0.43
N VAL A 650 28.58 11.14 -1.73
CA VAL A 650 28.57 12.34 -2.57
C VAL A 650 27.16 12.90 -2.63
N THR A 651 26.97 14.11 -2.13
CA THR A 651 25.74 14.87 -2.38
C THR A 651 25.63 15.10 -3.89
N PRO A 652 24.49 14.79 -4.53
CA PRO A 652 24.33 15.15 -5.94
C PRO A 652 24.52 16.65 -6.06
N GLU A 653 25.58 17.08 -6.76
CA GLU A 653 25.71 18.48 -7.15
C GLU A 653 24.44 18.86 -7.93
N SER A 654 23.70 19.79 -7.38
CA SER A 654 22.59 20.45 -8.03
C SER A 654 23.11 21.17 -9.26
N LYS A 655 23.04 20.55 -10.44
CA LYS A 655 23.00 21.24 -11.74
C LYS A 655 22.27 20.39 -12.78
#